data_15aaf3851dcd5d023580649e09bc45cf
#
_entry.id   15aaf3851dcd5d023580649e09bc45cf
#
_cell.length_a   1.000
_cell.length_b   1.000
_cell.length_c   1.000
_cell.angle_alpha   90.00
_cell.angle_beta   90.00
_cell.angle_gamma   90.00
#
_symmetry.space_group_name_H-M   'P 1'
#
loop_
_entity.id
_entity.type
_entity.pdbx_description
1 polymer ?
#
loop_
_entity_poly.entity_id
_entity_poly.type
_entity_poly.pdbx_seq_one_letter_code
_entity_poly.pdbx_strand_id
1 'polypeptide(L)'
;MLTSTDRLFENGCEQEKKEKICRSRGGESCAFDGAMIVLQPIADAAHIVHGPIACCGNSWEGRGALSSNGNMHRMGFTTDITEMDIVYGSEEKLYNAIIQTYEAVKPKAIFVYATCVSGLIGEDIEAVCKKAEAEIGIRVIPVNAPGFVGPKNLGNRIAGEALLDYVIGTGEPPPFSSPLGKGGKRGVINLIGEYNIAGDLWLIEPLFKEAGIQVLSRITGDSTFEEITYAHRAKLNVVVCSRALINVAKGMEKKYGIPFIEASFFGKTEMSKAMRLIEQKLQKSEIRSQKPEVAAGFSLREKVESIIAREERNLAERLKYYQHLKGKRAVLYTGGVKSWSFISALMDLGIEIVAIGTKKSSFEDEEKMKEILGEDAPLVEDVTPKSLLKIMKDRNTDILVAGGRNQYLTIKEGFPFVDVNQERHTAYAGYEGLINLAEQISNSIRFYAKHRSYMPNKTYSQSFKKSVAINPLKHSQSIGAAIAFQGIGNSIPVIHGAQGCSFLAKVLLTKHFREPVALASTKLFTEDVVMGSEENLIKTVEGFIEKNNPDVIGILTSGLSEVKGDDVQTTVRSLQSEVRSQNKECYIIHIPTPDYEGGLETGYAKAVESVLESIVNSQQSIIYKETNDCRLTTNNCFINVLVGSHLTPADFTELREIIESFGLRPIILPDLSALDGSRQGFSALAVGGTFIHEIQEMAASDFSIAIGTSMEPAAKILKERFGIEYRVFDSITGLKDTD
;
A
#
# COMPACT_ATOMS: atom_id res chain seq x y z
N MET A 1 -15.04 33.15 -7.92
CA MET A 1 -13.73 32.54 -7.73
C MET A 1 -13.97 31.03 -7.70
N LEU A 2 -13.52 30.31 -8.69
CA LEU A 2 -13.61 28.85 -8.71
C LEU A 2 -12.69 28.30 -7.61
N THR A 3 -13.15 27.38 -6.80
CA THR A 3 -12.35 26.72 -5.74
C THR A 3 -11.21 25.92 -6.38
N SER A 4 -10.16 25.57 -5.62
CA SER A 4 -9.04 24.78 -6.13
C SER A 4 -9.45 23.44 -6.73
N THR A 5 -10.58 22.89 -6.28
CA THR A 5 -11.21 21.68 -6.79
C THR A 5 -11.73 21.81 -8.21
N ASP A 6 -12.33 22.96 -8.56
CA ASP A 6 -12.88 23.19 -9.91
C ASP A 6 -11.77 23.25 -10.97
N ARG A 7 -10.58 23.78 -10.63
CA ARG A 7 -9.40 23.77 -11.52
C ARG A 7 -8.82 22.38 -11.77
N LEU A 8 -9.04 21.45 -10.84
CA LEU A 8 -8.59 20.05 -10.98
C LEU A 8 -9.42 19.29 -12.02
N PHE A 9 -10.70 19.63 -12.16
CA PHE A 9 -11.60 19.02 -13.16
C PHE A 9 -11.35 19.51 -14.58
N GLU A 10 -11.06 20.79 -14.79
CA GLU A 10 -10.82 21.35 -16.12
C GLU A 10 -9.55 20.84 -16.81
N ASN A 11 -8.49 20.54 -16.05
CA ASN A 11 -7.21 20.06 -16.60
C ASN A 11 -7.08 18.54 -16.70
N GLY A 12 -8.00 17.78 -16.14
CA GLY A 12 -7.96 16.31 -16.12
C GLY A 12 -8.65 15.64 -17.30
N CYS A 13 -9.61 16.30 -17.95
CA CYS A 13 -10.45 15.69 -18.98
C CYS A 13 -9.89 15.69 -20.40
N GLU A 14 -8.94 16.55 -20.74
CA GLU A 14 -8.44 16.65 -22.13
C GLU A 14 -7.32 15.67 -22.50
N GLN A 15 -6.66 15.02 -21.54
CA GLN A 15 -5.55 14.09 -21.81
C GLN A 15 -5.88 12.60 -21.66
N GLU A 16 -7.10 12.22 -21.27
CA GLU A 16 -7.48 10.81 -21.04
C GLU A 16 -8.33 10.22 -22.18
N LYS A 17 -7.88 10.31 -23.42
CA LYS A 17 -8.51 9.59 -24.55
C LYS A 17 -8.22 8.08 -24.62
N LYS A 18 -7.44 7.54 -23.69
CA LYS A 18 -7.41 6.11 -23.36
C LYS A 18 -7.65 5.97 -21.86
N GLU A 19 -8.90 5.84 -21.46
CA GLU A 19 -9.24 5.17 -20.21
C GLU A 19 -8.74 3.74 -20.32
N LYS A 20 -7.43 3.57 -20.13
CA LYS A 20 -6.90 2.25 -19.80
C LYS A 20 -7.69 1.81 -18.58
N ILE A 21 -8.28 0.66 -18.67
CA ILE A 21 -9.10 -0.08 -17.70
C ILE A 21 -8.52 -0.11 -16.24
N CYS A 22 -7.67 0.84 -15.90
CA CYS A 22 -7.14 1.06 -14.55
C CYS A 22 -8.26 1.33 -13.53
N ARG A 23 -9.40 1.87 -13.99
CA ARG A 23 -10.59 2.09 -13.15
C ARG A 23 -11.27 0.79 -12.72
N SER A 24 -11.12 -0.29 -13.46
CA SER A 24 -11.89 -1.52 -13.21
C SER A 24 -11.26 -2.50 -12.24
N ARG A 25 -10.06 -2.26 -11.67
CA ARG A 25 -9.35 -3.30 -10.92
C ARG A 25 -8.66 -2.72 -9.68
N GLY A 26 -9.19 -3.06 -8.50
CA GLY A 26 -8.69 -2.70 -7.17
C GLY A 26 -7.23 -3.10 -6.92
N GLY A 27 -6.30 -2.35 -7.47
CA GLY A 27 -4.87 -2.59 -7.33
C GLY A 27 -4.06 -1.35 -6.99
N GLU A 28 -4.72 -0.20 -6.77
CA GLU A 28 -4.07 1.06 -6.42
C GLU A 28 -4.64 1.63 -5.14
N SER A 29 -3.81 2.38 -4.41
CA SER A 29 -4.23 3.09 -3.22
C SER A 29 -5.00 4.37 -3.55
N CYS A 30 -5.55 5.05 -2.54
CA CYS A 30 -6.36 6.25 -2.65
C CYS A 30 -5.51 7.53 -2.62
N ALA A 31 -6.16 8.70 -2.84
CA ALA A 31 -5.48 9.99 -2.82
C ALA A 31 -4.85 10.31 -1.46
N PHE A 32 -5.51 10.00 -0.35
CA PHE A 32 -4.95 10.18 0.99
C PHE A 32 -3.59 9.48 1.14
N ASP A 33 -3.52 8.19 0.82
CA ASP A 33 -2.28 7.43 0.89
C ASP A 33 -1.22 7.98 -0.10
N GLY A 34 -1.66 8.46 -1.27
CA GLY A 34 -0.77 9.12 -2.22
C GLY A 34 -0.12 10.37 -1.68
N ALA A 35 -0.89 11.24 -1.03
CA ALA A 35 -0.37 12.46 -0.42
C ALA A 35 0.60 12.17 0.73
N MET A 36 0.25 11.19 1.56
CA MET A 36 1.10 10.77 2.66
C MET A 36 2.44 10.22 2.20
N ILE A 37 2.49 9.40 1.12
CA ILE A 37 3.75 8.88 0.57
C ILE A 37 4.72 9.99 0.19
N VAL A 38 4.20 11.11 -0.33
CA VAL A 38 5.03 12.24 -0.74
C VAL A 38 5.59 13.01 0.45
N LEU A 39 4.76 13.27 1.47
CA LEU A 39 5.11 14.20 2.55
C LEU A 39 5.77 13.52 3.75
N GLN A 40 5.41 12.27 4.04
CA GLN A 40 5.94 11.53 5.18
C GLN A 40 7.49 11.48 5.23
N PRO A 41 8.24 11.39 4.11
CA PRO A 41 9.70 11.35 4.16
C PRO A 41 10.39 12.62 4.63
N ILE A 42 9.64 13.72 4.91
CA ILE A 42 10.18 14.95 5.53
C ILE A 42 10.47 14.64 7.01
N ALA A 43 11.74 14.54 7.34
CA ALA A 43 12.20 13.85 8.55
C ALA A 43 11.83 14.53 9.87
N ASP A 44 11.72 15.87 9.88
CA ASP A 44 11.49 16.72 11.05
C ASP A 44 10.09 17.34 11.10
N ALA A 45 9.19 16.88 10.23
CA ALA A 45 7.78 17.25 10.23
C ALA A 45 6.92 16.19 10.94
N ALA A 46 5.85 16.64 11.62
CA ALA A 46 4.82 15.76 12.14
C ALA A 46 3.64 15.63 11.16
N HIS A 47 2.95 14.50 11.22
CA HIS A 47 1.88 14.17 10.28
C HIS A 47 0.65 13.73 11.03
N ILE A 48 -0.44 14.52 10.96
CA ILE A 48 -1.71 14.24 11.62
C ILE A 48 -2.73 13.77 10.60
N VAL A 49 -3.22 12.55 10.76
CA VAL A 49 -4.32 12.01 9.98
C VAL A 49 -5.63 12.40 10.65
N HIS A 50 -6.36 13.32 10.03
CA HIS A 50 -7.65 13.79 10.52
C HIS A 50 -8.76 12.88 10.02
N GLY A 51 -9.13 11.91 10.86
CA GLY A 51 -10.07 10.86 10.50
C GLY A 51 -10.06 9.69 11.48
N PRO A 52 -10.73 8.60 11.13
CA PRO A 52 -10.72 7.37 11.91
C PRO A 52 -9.30 6.81 12.03
N ILE A 53 -9.02 6.16 13.18
CA ILE A 53 -7.71 5.58 13.49
C ILE A 53 -7.20 4.61 12.42
N ALA A 54 -8.11 3.90 11.76
CA ALA A 54 -7.79 2.92 10.74
C ALA A 54 -7.05 3.51 9.54
N CYS A 55 -7.39 4.74 9.12
CA CYS A 55 -6.69 5.41 8.01
C CYS A 55 -5.21 5.62 8.34
N CYS A 56 -4.88 6.00 9.56
CA CYS A 56 -3.52 6.12 10.03
C CYS A 56 -2.86 4.74 10.20
N GLY A 57 -3.47 3.84 10.97
CA GLY A 57 -2.90 2.52 11.29
C GLY A 57 -2.59 1.67 10.06
N ASN A 58 -3.49 1.66 9.07
CA ASN A 58 -3.31 0.85 7.88
C ASN A 58 -2.29 1.43 6.89
N SER A 59 -2.04 2.75 6.93
CA SER A 59 -1.16 3.41 5.96
C SER A 59 0.26 3.62 6.48
N TRP A 60 0.45 3.77 7.80
CA TRP A 60 1.73 4.17 8.39
C TRP A 60 2.78 3.05 8.43
N GLU A 61 2.39 1.80 8.71
CA GLU A 61 3.31 0.66 8.85
C GLU A 61 4.06 0.27 7.56
N GLY A 62 3.50 0.58 6.41
CA GLY A 62 4.01 0.11 5.12
C GLY A 62 5.15 0.94 4.52
N ARG A 63 5.73 1.92 5.23
CA ARG A 63 6.62 2.92 4.63
C ARG A 63 8.09 2.68 4.98
N GLY A 64 8.92 2.54 3.93
CA GLY A 64 10.33 2.23 4.01
C GLY A 64 11.29 3.41 3.81
N ALA A 65 10.83 4.68 3.87
CA ALA A 65 11.73 5.82 3.74
C ALA A 65 12.76 5.86 4.88
N LEU A 66 14.04 5.96 4.52
CA LEU A 66 15.13 6.09 5.48
C LEU A 66 15.57 7.56 5.61
N SER A 67 15.91 7.97 6.82
CA SER A 67 16.39 9.33 7.07
C SER A 67 17.64 9.36 7.96
N SER A 68 18.57 10.24 7.60
CA SER A 68 19.71 10.64 8.41
C SER A 68 19.36 11.79 9.38
N ASN A 69 18.20 12.44 9.19
CA ASN A 69 17.76 13.64 9.93
C ASN A 69 16.80 13.33 11.10
N GLY A 70 16.69 12.06 11.51
CA GLY A 70 15.83 11.64 12.61
C GLY A 70 14.71 10.69 12.20
N ASN A 71 13.85 10.35 13.17
CA ASN A 71 12.81 9.33 13.01
C ASN A 71 11.39 9.85 13.21
N MET A 72 11.17 11.17 13.28
CA MET A 72 9.84 11.76 13.49
C MET A 72 8.86 11.36 12.39
N HIS A 73 9.31 11.32 11.16
CA HIS A 73 8.54 10.87 9.99
C HIS A 73 7.95 9.44 10.13
N ARG A 74 8.44 8.64 11.08
CA ARG A 74 7.90 7.31 11.39
C ARG A 74 6.76 7.34 12.40
N MET A 75 6.51 8.50 13.04
CA MET A 75 5.41 8.67 13.99
C MET A 75 4.15 9.07 13.22
N GLY A 76 3.09 8.28 13.32
CA GLY A 76 1.78 8.62 12.80
C GLY A 76 0.90 9.15 13.91
N PHE A 77 0.35 10.34 13.75
CA PHE A 77 -0.63 10.92 14.66
C PHE A 77 -2.02 10.87 14.03
N THR A 78 -3.05 10.70 14.83
CA THR A 78 -4.43 10.69 14.33
C THR A 78 -5.35 11.36 15.33
N THR A 79 -6.39 11.99 14.82
CA THR A 79 -7.47 12.54 15.66
C THR A 79 -8.42 11.46 16.17
N ASP A 80 -8.41 10.26 15.58
CA ASP A 80 -9.31 9.15 15.91
C ASP A 80 -10.78 9.63 16.00
N ILE A 81 -11.29 10.15 14.89
CA ILE A 81 -12.68 10.62 14.78
C ILE A 81 -13.64 9.48 15.13
N THR A 82 -14.56 9.76 16.03
CA THR A 82 -15.63 8.86 16.49
C THR A 82 -16.99 9.29 15.91
N GLU A 83 -18.03 8.49 16.12
CA GLU A 83 -19.39 8.83 15.70
C GLU A 83 -19.87 10.17 16.27
N MET A 84 -19.55 10.47 17.53
CA MET A 84 -19.91 11.76 18.16
C MET A 84 -19.24 12.94 17.45
N ASP A 85 -17.98 12.78 17.04
CA ASP A 85 -17.26 13.81 16.31
C ASP A 85 -17.85 14.04 14.91
N ILE A 86 -18.42 12.99 14.29
CA ILE A 86 -19.09 13.08 12.99
C ILE A 86 -20.40 13.89 13.11
N VAL A 87 -21.14 13.69 14.19
CA VAL A 87 -22.45 14.36 14.43
C VAL A 87 -22.27 15.80 14.86
N TYR A 88 -21.30 16.09 15.74
CA TYR A 88 -21.14 17.42 16.36
C TYR A 88 -19.99 18.24 15.75
N GLY A 89 -19.21 17.67 14.85
CA GLY A 89 -18.00 18.27 14.28
C GLY A 89 -16.75 17.92 15.08
N SER A 90 -15.60 17.86 14.40
CA SER A 90 -14.32 17.48 15.01
C SER A 90 -13.23 18.55 14.90
N GLU A 91 -13.57 19.78 14.52
CA GLU A 91 -12.61 20.89 14.35
C GLU A 91 -11.86 21.22 15.66
N GLU A 92 -12.58 21.22 16.81
CA GLU A 92 -11.95 21.43 18.12
C GLU A 92 -10.99 20.28 18.48
N LYS A 93 -11.37 19.04 18.17
CA LYS A 93 -10.53 17.87 18.36
C LYS A 93 -9.28 17.93 17.50
N LEU A 94 -9.39 18.37 16.24
CA LEU A 94 -8.27 18.61 15.37
C LEU A 94 -7.33 19.68 15.93
N TYR A 95 -7.89 20.82 16.34
CA TYR A 95 -7.11 21.89 16.95
C TYR A 95 -6.31 21.40 18.15
N ASN A 96 -6.95 20.70 19.07
CA ASN A 96 -6.30 20.14 20.25
C ASN A 96 -5.24 19.10 19.88
N ALA A 97 -5.47 18.26 18.86
CA ALA A 97 -4.48 17.30 18.37
C ALA A 97 -3.25 17.98 17.80
N ILE A 98 -3.40 19.09 17.08
CA ILE A 98 -2.26 19.90 16.58
C ILE A 98 -1.43 20.44 17.74
N ILE A 99 -2.07 21.05 18.74
CA ILE A 99 -1.38 21.61 19.92
C ILE A 99 -0.64 20.51 20.69
N GLN A 100 -1.32 19.40 20.99
CA GLN A 100 -0.72 18.25 21.69
C GLN A 100 0.46 17.64 20.92
N THR A 101 0.33 17.51 19.60
CA THR A 101 1.44 17.03 18.75
C THR A 101 2.62 17.98 18.81
N TYR A 102 2.39 19.29 18.72
CA TYR A 102 3.45 20.28 18.85
C TYR A 102 4.14 20.19 20.22
N GLU A 103 3.38 20.09 21.30
CA GLU A 103 3.95 19.98 22.65
C GLU A 103 4.77 18.71 22.86
N ALA A 104 4.28 17.59 22.32
CA ALA A 104 4.89 16.27 22.51
C ALA A 104 6.21 16.09 21.77
N VAL A 105 6.31 16.56 20.52
CA VAL A 105 7.46 16.23 19.65
C VAL A 105 8.18 17.44 19.06
N LYS A 106 7.67 18.66 19.26
CA LYS A 106 8.28 19.93 18.80
C LYS A 106 8.74 19.87 17.33
N PRO A 107 7.86 19.53 16.38
CA PRO A 107 8.23 19.43 14.98
C PRO A 107 8.56 20.79 14.36
N LYS A 108 9.22 20.80 13.20
CA LYS A 108 9.46 22.01 12.41
C LYS A 108 8.24 22.46 11.61
N ALA A 109 7.36 21.52 11.27
CA ALA A 109 6.06 21.77 10.65
C ALA A 109 5.11 20.63 10.95
N ILE A 110 3.80 20.86 10.74
CA ILE A 110 2.76 19.83 10.88
C ILE A 110 1.98 19.77 9.58
N PHE A 111 1.84 18.57 9.00
CA PHE A 111 0.94 18.30 7.89
C PHE A 111 -0.35 17.63 8.40
N VAL A 112 -1.49 18.18 8.04
CA VAL A 112 -2.81 17.67 8.43
C VAL A 112 -3.52 17.10 7.20
N TYR A 113 -3.78 15.79 7.22
CA TYR A 113 -4.40 15.10 6.08
C TYR A 113 -5.90 14.92 6.30
N ALA A 114 -6.70 15.38 5.33
CA ALA A 114 -8.10 15.01 5.25
C ALA A 114 -8.25 13.53 4.87
N THR A 115 -9.16 12.82 5.54
CA THR A 115 -9.57 11.46 5.18
C THR A 115 -10.93 11.47 4.50
N CYS A 116 -11.46 10.29 4.13
CA CYS A 116 -12.79 10.20 3.53
C CYS A 116 -13.88 10.74 4.48
N VAL A 117 -13.78 10.48 5.77
CA VAL A 117 -14.77 10.91 6.76
C VAL A 117 -14.72 12.42 6.94
N SER A 118 -13.56 12.99 7.30
CA SER A 118 -13.41 14.44 7.48
C SER A 118 -13.72 15.24 6.20
N GLY A 119 -13.36 14.70 5.04
CA GLY A 119 -13.70 15.33 3.75
C GLY A 119 -15.18 15.29 3.40
N LEU A 120 -15.92 14.26 3.83
CA LEU A 120 -17.35 14.11 3.57
C LEU A 120 -18.21 15.01 4.48
N ILE A 121 -17.84 15.12 5.77
CA ILE A 121 -18.55 15.99 6.73
C ILE A 121 -18.28 17.47 6.49
N GLY A 122 -17.32 17.82 5.60
CA GLY A 122 -17.12 19.19 5.13
C GLY A 122 -16.44 20.13 6.12
N GLU A 123 -15.54 19.63 6.97
CA GLU A 123 -14.82 20.42 7.96
C GLU A 123 -13.84 21.41 7.33
N ASP A 124 -13.73 22.61 7.88
CA ASP A 124 -12.78 23.62 7.45
C ASP A 124 -11.39 23.40 8.09
N ILE A 125 -10.71 22.34 7.64
CA ILE A 125 -9.36 21.98 8.08
C ILE A 125 -8.39 23.15 7.88
N GLU A 126 -8.57 23.95 6.83
CA GLU A 126 -7.70 25.08 6.53
C GLU A 126 -7.80 26.18 7.57
N ALA A 127 -9.02 26.52 8.02
CA ALA A 127 -9.26 27.49 9.09
C ALA A 127 -8.64 27.01 10.41
N VAL A 128 -8.82 25.74 10.76
CA VAL A 128 -8.23 25.15 11.97
C VAL A 128 -6.70 25.20 11.91
N CYS A 129 -6.10 24.81 10.78
CA CYS A 129 -4.65 24.87 10.58
C CYS A 129 -4.11 26.31 10.76
N LYS A 130 -4.75 27.31 10.15
CA LYS A 130 -4.36 28.73 10.28
C LYS A 130 -4.44 29.23 11.72
N LYS A 131 -5.50 28.84 12.44
CA LYS A 131 -5.66 29.20 13.85
C LYS A 131 -4.56 28.59 14.71
N ALA A 132 -4.25 27.32 14.53
CA ALA A 132 -3.21 26.62 15.26
C ALA A 132 -1.80 27.19 14.91
N GLU A 133 -1.53 27.44 13.63
CA GLU A 133 -0.27 28.06 13.16
C GLU A 133 0.00 29.40 13.86
N ALA A 134 -1.03 30.23 14.01
CA ALA A 134 -0.91 31.53 14.69
C ALA A 134 -0.55 31.40 16.19
N GLU A 135 -0.98 30.32 16.84
CA GLU A 135 -0.71 30.08 18.26
C GLU A 135 0.65 29.45 18.50
N ILE A 136 1.00 28.40 17.73
CA ILE A 136 2.24 27.63 17.99
C ILE A 136 3.47 28.22 17.29
N GLY A 137 3.29 29.10 16.32
CA GLY A 137 4.37 29.81 15.62
C GLY A 137 5.19 28.97 14.64
N ILE A 138 4.71 27.76 14.26
CA ILE A 138 5.27 26.95 13.18
C ILE A 138 4.22 26.67 12.11
N ARG A 139 4.65 26.32 10.91
CA ARG A 139 3.74 26.04 9.78
C ARG A 139 2.86 24.83 10.05
N VAL A 140 1.55 24.99 9.82
CA VAL A 140 0.56 23.92 9.86
C VAL A 140 -0.14 23.85 8.50
N ILE A 141 0.15 22.82 7.73
CA ILE A 141 -0.18 22.72 6.32
C ILE A 141 -1.37 21.76 6.12
N PRO A 142 -2.51 22.25 5.62
CA PRO A 142 -3.64 21.38 5.26
C PRO A 142 -3.34 20.62 3.97
N VAL A 143 -3.69 19.32 3.97
CA VAL A 143 -3.55 18.44 2.80
C VAL A 143 -4.93 17.85 2.50
N ASN A 144 -5.68 18.52 1.65
CA ASN A 144 -7.05 18.12 1.33
C ASN A 144 -7.07 17.05 0.24
N ALA A 145 -6.77 15.80 0.64
CA ALA A 145 -6.71 14.64 -0.23
C ALA A 145 -7.56 13.47 0.28
N PRO A 146 -8.89 13.63 0.51
CA PRO A 146 -9.74 12.52 0.92
C PRO A 146 -9.62 11.34 -0.05
N GLY A 147 -9.73 10.11 0.46
CA GLY A 147 -9.47 8.92 -0.34
C GLY A 147 -10.40 8.76 -1.56
N PHE A 148 -11.62 9.25 -1.49
CA PHE A 148 -12.59 9.17 -2.58
C PHE A 148 -12.35 10.17 -3.72
N VAL A 149 -11.55 11.23 -3.54
CA VAL A 149 -11.31 12.19 -4.63
C VAL A 149 -10.53 11.58 -5.79
N GLY A 150 -9.83 10.48 -5.56
CA GLY A 150 -9.18 9.78 -6.67
C GLY A 150 -8.09 8.79 -6.27
N PRO A 151 -7.32 8.33 -7.26
CA PRO A 151 -6.25 7.38 -7.07
C PRO A 151 -5.00 8.00 -6.43
N LYS A 152 -4.05 7.15 -6.02
CA LYS A 152 -2.76 7.51 -5.44
C LYS A 152 -2.03 8.65 -6.16
N ASN A 153 -1.99 8.63 -7.50
CA ASN A 153 -1.26 9.64 -8.28
C ASN A 153 -1.87 11.04 -8.15
N LEU A 154 -3.19 11.14 -7.96
CA LEU A 154 -3.83 12.41 -7.66
C LEU A 154 -3.39 12.94 -6.28
N GLY A 155 -3.34 12.07 -5.27
CA GLY A 155 -2.83 12.43 -3.95
C GLY A 155 -1.38 12.91 -3.98
N ASN A 156 -0.51 12.26 -4.75
CA ASN A 156 0.85 12.74 -4.96
C ASN A 156 0.88 14.17 -5.50
N ARG A 157 -0.01 14.47 -6.47
CA ARG A 157 -0.10 15.79 -7.06
C ARG A 157 -0.61 16.84 -6.07
N ILE A 158 -1.66 16.53 -5.31
CA ILE A 158 -2.20 17.41 -4.25
C ILE A 158 -1.11 17.73 -3.21
N ALA A 159 -0.34 16.75 -2.78
CA ALA A 159 0.78 16.95 -1.87
C ALA A 159 1.86 17.88 -2.45
N GLY A 160 2.17 17.72 -3.74
CA GLY A 160 3.09 18.60 -4.44
C GLY A 160 2.55 20.04 -4.54
N GLU A 161 1.26 20.21 -4.75
CA GLU A 161 0.59 21.53 -4.75
C GLU A 161 0.63 22.15 -3.37
N ALA A 162 0.38 21.38 -2.30
CA ALA A 162 0.52 21.88 -0.93
C ALA A 162 1.97 22.37 -0.63
N LEU A 163 2.99 21.66 -1.12
CA LEU A 163 4.38 22.15 -1.01
C LEU A 163 4.61 23.44 -1.78
N LEU A 164 4.05 23.59 -2.99
CA LEU A 164 4.19 24.81 -3.80
C LEU A 164 3.47 26.03 -3.21
N ASP A 165 2.32 25.80 -2.59
CA ASP A 165 1.45 26.87 -2.11
C ASP A 165 1.82 27.33 -0.69
N TYR A 166 2.21 26.39 0.17
CA TYR A 166 2.41 26.67 1.60
C TYR A 166 3.88 26.63 2.03
N VAL A 167 4.80 26.01 1.28
CA VAL A 167 6.17 25.73 1.77
C VAL A 167 7.24 26.36 0.88
N ILE A 168 7.27 26.03 -0.42
CA ILE A 168 8.35 26.48 -1.32
C ILE A 168 8.28 27.99 -1.52
N GLY A 169 9.39 28.67 -1.22
CA GLY A 169 9.50 30.12 -1.32
C GLY A 169 9.25 30.88 -0.03
N THR A 170 9.06 30.19 1.10
CA THR A 170 8.82 30.83 2.42
C THR A 170 10.08 31.03 3.25
N GLY A 171 11.20 30.40 2.90
CA GLY A 171 12.48 30.48 3.60
C GLY A 171 13.63 30.94 2.73
N GLU A 172 14.74 31.32 3.36
CA GLU A 172 15.99 31.63 2.71
C GLU A 172 17.06 30.61 3.13
N PRO A 173 17.92 30.17 2.20
CA PRO A 173 18.96 29.24 2.55
C PRO A 173 19.97 29.90 3.50
N PRO A 174 20.55 29.14 4.43
CA PRO A 174 21.62 29.67 5.29
C PRO A 174 22.78 30.22 4.42
N PRO A 175 23.51 31.21 4.89
CA PRO A 175 24.69 31.73 4.18
C PRO A 175 25.63 30.58 3.86
N PHE A 176 25.89 30.34 2.56
CA PHE A 176 26.77 29.26 2.14
C PHE A 176 28.18 29.47 2.71
N SER A 177 28.50 28.78 3.80
CA SER A 177 29.86 28.55 4.23
C SER A 177 30.52 27.58 3.27
N SER A 178 31.13 28.11 2.19
CA SER A 178 31.83 27.30 1.21
C SER A 178 33.07 26.65 1.85
N PRO A 179 33.20 25.33 1.94
CA PRO A 179 34.45 24.66 2.26
C PRO A 179 35.48 24.78 1.12
N LEU A 180 35.08 25.28 -0.04
CA LEU A 180 35.90 25.47 -1.23
C LEU A 180 36.01 26.97 -1.49
N GLY A 181 37.01 27.58 -0.92
CA GLY A 181 37.59 28.92 -1.16
C GLY A 181 36.72 29.99 -1.84
N LYS A 182 36.91 31.24 -1.45
CA LYS A 182 36.25 32.43 -1.99
C LYS A 182 36.01 32.35 -3.51
N GLY A 183 34.76 32.14 -3.92
CA GLY A 183 34.36 32.30 -5.31
C GLY A 183 33.76 31.05 -5.96
N GLY A 184 32.55 30.66 -5.64
CA GLY A 184 31.96 29.65 -6.50
C GLY A 184 30.53 29.21 -6.12
N LYS A 185 29.55 29.93 -6.58
CA LYS A 185 28.18 29.43 -6.73
C LYS A 185 28.13 28.37 -7.87
N ARG A 186 28.76 27.20 -7.68
CA ARG A 186 28.75 26.15 -8.68
C ARG A 186 27.62 25.17 -8.39
N GLY A 187 26.76 24.97 -9.37
CA GLY A 187 25.84 23.84 -9.52
C GLY A 187 24.91 23.54 -8.34
N VAL A 188 23.89 24.38 -8.12
CA VAL A 188 22.89 24.14 -7.05
C VAL A 188 21.64 23.51 -7.67
N ILE A 189 21.27 22.28 -7.27
CA ILE A 189 20.14 21.55 -7.80
C ILE A 189 19.14 21.13 -6.72
N ASN A 190 17.89 20.93 -7.08
CA ASN A 190 16.94 20.17 -6.27
C ASN A 190 16.77 18.78 -6.85
N LEU A 191 16.54 17.79 -5.98
CA LEU A 191 16.10 16.44 -6.35
C LEU A 191 14.61 16.30 -6.03
N ILE A 192 13.77 16.01 -7.03
CA ILE A 192 12.32 15.97 -6.88
C ILE A 192 11.80 14.55 -7.20
N GLY A 193 11.04 13.97 -6.24
CA GLY A 193 10.39 12.67 -6.43
C GLY A 193 11.25 11.47 -6.06
N GLU A 194 12.38 11.66 -5.38
CA GLU A 194 13.10 10.57 -4.72
C GLU A 194 12.75 10.57 -3.22
N TYR A 195 12.35 9.42 -2.70
CA TYR A 195 11.87 9.25 -1.33
C TYR A 195 12.86 8.56 -0.41
N ASN A 196 14.10 8.38 -0.85
CA ASN A 196 15.18 7.68 -0.14
C ASN A 196 14.77 6.31 0.42
N ILE A 197 14.02 5.55 -0.38
CA ILE A 197 13.66 4.18 -0.04
C ILE A 197 14.94 3.36 -0.03
N ALA A 198 15.23 2.73 1.10
CA ALA A 198 16.44 1.94 1.31
C ALA A 198 17.78 2.70 1.16
N GLY A 199 17.79 4.04 1.17
CA GLY A 199 19.01 4.84 1.16
C GLY A 199 19.57 5.15 -0.22
N ASP A 200 18.76 5.21 -1.27
CA ASP A 200 19.20 5.52 -2.64
C ASP A 200 19.97 6.85 -2.74
N LEU A 201 19.49 7.91 -2.06
CA LEU A 201 20.16 9.21 -2.07
C LEU A 201 21.58 9.15 -1.50
N TRP A 202 21.80 8.31 -0.50
CA TRP A 202 23.11 8.19 0.15
C TRP A 202 24.18 7.57 -0.77
N LEU A 203 23.77 6.90 -1.84
CA LEU A 203 24.70 6.35 -2.85
C LEU A 203 25.04 7.37 -3.94
N ILE A 204 24.14 8.32 -4.24
CA ILE A 204 24.33 9.24 -5.37
C ILE A 204 24.82 10.63 -4.96
N GLU A 205 24.41 11.16 -3.80
CA GLU A 205 24.79 12.48 -3.35
C GLU A 205 26.31 12.67 -3.17
N PRO A 206 27.08 11.69 -2.68
CA PRO A 206 28.53 11.79 -2.62
C PRO A 206 29.17 12.06 -3.99
N LEU A 207 28.64 11.48 -5.08
CA LEU A 207 29.13 11.68 -6.44
C LEU A 207 28.85 13.12 -6.92
N PHE A 208 27.68 13.66 -6.63
CA PHE A 208 27.37 15.07 -6.91
C PHE A 208 28.28 16.02 -6.15
N LYS A 209 28.46 15.77 -4.84
CA LYS A 209 29.34 16.59 -3.99
C LYS A 209 30.78 16.59 -4.50
N GLU A 210 31.29 15.44 -4.92
CA GLU A 210 32.64 15.31 -5.49
C GLU A 210 32.76 16.08 -6.81
N ALA A 211 31.73 16.04 -7.67
CA ALA A 211 31.66 16.84 -8.88
C ALA A 211 31.60 18.36 -8.63
N GLY A 212 31.26 18.78 -7.40
CA GLY A 212 31.02 20.17 -7.06
C GLY A 212 29.57 20.61 -7.34
N ILE A 213 28.65 19.66 -7.46
CA ILE A 213 27.21 19.89 -7.56
C ILE A 213 26.62 19.78 -6.16
N GLN A 214 25.96 20.83 -5.70
CA GLN A 214 25.30 20.86 -4.40
C GLN A 214 23.82 20.54 -4.55
N VAL A 215 23.32 19.55 -3.82
CA VAL A 215 21.91 19.34 -3.62
C VAL A 215 21.43 20.35 -2.58
N LEU A 216 20.55 21.26 -3.00
CA LEU A 216 20.00 22.31 -2.15
C LEU A 216 18.81 21.82 -1.35
N SER A 217 17.91 21.09 -2.01
CA SER A 217 16.71 20.57 -1.41
C SER A 217 16.35 19.21 -2.03
N ARG A 218 15.90 18.32 -1.16
CA ARG A 218 15.32 17.03 -1.54
C ARG A 218 13.80 17.13 -1.36
N ILE A 219 13.04 16.77 -2.37
CA ILE A 219 11.58 16.75 -2.33
C ILE A 219 11.12 15.34 -2.65
N THR A 220 10.95 14.43 -1.62
CA THR A 220 10.96 14.72 -0.17
C THR A 220 11.83 13.74 0.65
N GLY A 221 12.56 12.84 0.00
CA GLY A 221 13.30 11.77 0.68
C GLY A 221 14.49 12.32 1.50
N ASP A 222 14.59 11.92 2.77
CA ASP A 222 15.65 12.33 3.70
C ASP A 222 15.81 13.85 3.83
N SER A 223 14.71 14.59 3.61
CA SER A 223 14.70 16.04 3.68
C SER A 223 14.39 16.56 5.08
N THR A 224 14.79 17.81 5.32
CA THR A 224 14.24 18.63 6.41
C THR A 224 13.18 19.58 5.85
N PHE A 225 12.24 20.01 6.69
CA PHE A 225 11.25 20.99 6.28
C PHE A 225 11.89 22.29 5.80
N GLU A 226 12.94 22.73 6.51
CA GLU A 226 13.67 23.96 6.20
C GLU A 226 14.25 23.95 4.77
N GLU A 227 14.89 22.83 4.33
CA GLU A 227 15.49 22.80 2.99
C GLU A 227 14.45 22.90 1.87
N ILE A 228 13.20 22.48 2.11
CA ILE A 228 12.11 22.60 1.14
C ILE A 228 11.65 24.07 1.03
N THR A 229 11.67 24.83 2.13
CA THR A 229 11.25 26.25 2.12
C THR A 229 12.05 27.10 1.15
N TYR A 230 13.34 26.82 1.02
CA TYR A 230 14.24 27.57 0.12
C TYR A 230 14.58 26.85 -1.20
N ALA A 231 13.86 25.81 -1.56
CA ALA A 231 14.06 25.08 -2.82
C ALA A 231 13.96 26.00 -4.07
N HIS A 232 13.23 27.10 -3.99
CA HIS A 232 13.10 28.10 -5.05
C HIS A 232 14.42 28.83 -5.40
N ARG A 233 15.49 28.62 -4.64
CA ARG A 233 16.83 29.21 -4.88
C ARG A 233 17.76 28.30 -5.71
N ALA A 234 17.31 27.12 -6.12
CA ALA A 234 18.07 26.22 -6.99
C ALA A 234 18.18 26.79 -8.42
N LYS A 235 19.17 26.31 -9.17
CA LYS A 235 19.37 26.64 -10.57
C LYS A 235 18.71 25.62 -11.52
N LEU A 236 18.48 24.39 -11.04
CA LEU A 236 17.94 23.28 -11.81
C LEU A 236 17.15 22.35 -10.91
N ASN A 237 15.98 21.94 -11.35
CA ASN A 237 15.21 20.86 -10.75
C ASN A 237 15.49 19.54 -11.51
N VAL A 238 15.86 18.50 -10.79
CA VAL A 238 16.04 17.15 -11.32
C VAL A 238 14.89 16.29 -10.85
N VAL A 239 13.99 15.90 -11.77
CA VAL A 239 12.80 15.09 -11.47
C VAL A 239 13.15 13.62 -11.66
N VAL A 240 13.08 12.86 -10.58
CA VAL A 240 13.39 11.42 -10.57
C VAL A 240 12.11 10.58 -10.78
N CYS A 241 10.96 11.10 -10.35
CA CYS A 241 9.68 10.45 -10.54
C CYS A 241 8.67 11.40 -11.22
N SER A 242 8.59 11.33 -12.54
CA SER A 242 7.74 12.21 -13.35
C SER A 242 6.25 12.13 -12.99
N ARG A 243 5.75 10.95 -12.63
CA ARG A 243 4.33 10.78 -12.27
C ARG A 243 3.94 11.34 -10.93
N ALA A 244 4.86 11.39 -9.97
CA ALA A 244 4.51 11.82 -8.63
C ALA A 244 4.53 13.34 -8.47
N LEU A 245 5.62 13.99 -8.89
CA LEU A 245 5.91 15.39 -8.54
C LEU A 245 6.35 16.26 -9.72
N ILE A 246 6.07 15.88 -10.96
CA ILE A 246 6.39 16.72 -12.12
C ILE A 246 5.62 18.06 -12.07
N ASN A 247 4.45 18.09 -11.44
CA ASN A 247 3.68 19.31 -11.23
C ASN A 247 4.45 20.32 -10.36
N VAL A 248 5.21 19.86 -9.36
CA VAL A 248 6.08 20.71 -8.53
C VAL A 248 7.15 21.35 -9.41
N ALA A 249 7.85 20.57 -10.24
CA ALA A 249 8.88 21.09 -11.13
C ALA A 249 8.33 22.12 -12.12
N LYS A 250 7.18 21.81 -12.77
CA LYS A 250 6.46 22.72 -13.67
C LYS A 250 5.98 23.99 -12.94
N GLY A 251 5.47 23.85 -11.72
CA GLY A 251 5.06 24.97 -10.88
C GLY A 251 6.24 25.86 -10.50
N MET A 252 7.39 25.28 -10.15
CA MET A 252 8.61 26.02 -9.84
C MET A 252 9.21 26.72 -11.08
N GLU A 253 9.13 26.09 -12.25
CA GLU A 253 9.52 26.73 -13.51
C GLU A 253 8.64 27.95 -13.81
N LYS A 254 7.32 27.81 -13.67
CA LYS A 254 6.36 28.89 -13.89
C LYS A 254 6.51 30.03 -12.85
N LYS A 255 6.66 29.68 -11.57
CA LYS A 255 6.64 30.66 -10.45
C LYS A 255 8.02 31.32 -10.22
N TYR A 256 9.11 30.56 -10.42
CA TYR A 256 10.46 30.99 -10.07
C TYR A 256 11.45 30.95 -11.25
N GLY A 257 11.04 30.50 -12.42
CA GLY A 257 11.88 30.41 -13.61
C GLY A 257 12.98 29.34 -13.55
N ILE A 258 12.83 28.34 -12.68
CA ILE A 258 13.81 27.27 -12.50
C ILE A 258 13.54 26.17 -13.51
N PRO A 259 14.43 25.92 -14.50
CA PRO A 259 14.23 24.86 -15.47
C PRO A 259 14.29 23.49 -14.80
N PHE A 260 13.69 22.47 -15.43
CA PHE A 260 13.76 21.11 -14.93
C PHE A 260 14.21 20.13 -16.01
N ILE A 261 14.69 18.99 -15.56
CA ILE A 261 15.00 17.80 -16.37
C ILE A 261 14.42 16.56 -15.68
N GLU A 262 14.05 15.56 -16.49
CA GLU A 262 13.76 14.24 -16.00
C GLU A 262 15.03 13.39 -16.10
N ALA A 263 15.39 12.68 -15.02
CA ALA A 263 16.55 11.83 -14.98
C ALA A 263 16.30 10.59 -14.13
N SER A 264 17.04 9.53 -14.40
CA SER A 264 17.05 8.33 -13.55
C SER A 264 18.47 8.08 -13.04
N PHE A 265 18.56 7.49 -11.87
CA PHE A 265 19.84 7.10 -11.25
C PHE A 265 20.00 5.58 -11.15
N PHE A 266 19.08 4.79 -11.72
CA PHE A 266 19.14 3.33 -11.67
C PHE A 266 19.92 2.78 -12.85
N GLY A 267 20.99 2.02 -12.56
CA GLY A 267 21.93 1.48 -13.55
C GLY A 267 23.06 2.44 -13.93
N LYS A 268 24.10 1.88 -14.53
CA LYS A 268 25.29 2.60 -14.97
C LYS A 268 24.94 3.62 -16.05
N THR A 269 24.23 3.16 -17.08
CA THR A 269 23.88 3.96 -18.25
C THR A 269 23.08 5.21 -17.88
N GLU A 270 22.02 5.06 -17.09
CA GLU A 270 21.18 6.18 -16.70
C GLU A 270 21.87 7.11 -15.69
N MET A 271 22.67 6.58 -14.76
CA MET A 271 23.45 7.41 -13.83
C MET A 271 24.46 8.28 -14.56
N SER A 272 25.25 7.71 -15.49
CA SER A 272 26.23 8.46 -16.29
C SER A 272 25.55 9.52 -17.18
N LYS A 273 24.40 9.17 -17.79
CA LYS A 273 23.60 10.09 -18.60
C LYS A 273 23.03 11.23 -17.76
N ALA A 274 22.51 10.94 -16.55
CA ALA A 274 21.99 11.93 -15.63
C ALA A 274 23.07 12.95 -15.21
N MET A 275 24.26 12.49 -14.81
CA MET A 275 25.36 13.36 -14.43
C MET A 275 25.77 14.31 -15.58
N ARG A 276 25.87 13.81 -16.81
CA ARG A 276 26.18 14.62 -18.00
C ARG A 276 25.09 15.62 -18.32
N LEU A 277 23.80 15.22 -18.21
CA LEU A 277 22.68 16.11 -18.46
C LEU A 277 22.56 17.25 -17.44
N ILE A 278 22.80 16.95 -16.17
CA ILE A 278 22.82 17.94 -15.09
C ILE A 278 23.95 18.94 -15.36
N GLU A 279 25.17 18.46 -15.66
CA GLU A 279 26.33 19.28 -16.00
C GLU A 279 26.02 20.24 -17.16
N GLN A 280 25.51 19.69 -18.27
CA GLN A 280 25.20 20.47 -19.48
C GLN A 280 24.15 21.58 -19.21
N LYS A 281 23.13 21.30 -18.40
CA LYS A 281 22.09 22.28 -18.06
C LYS A 281 22.60 23.36 -17.13
N LEU A 282 23.45 23.02 -16.18
CA LEU A 282 24.06 23.99 -15.26
C LEU A 282 25.00 24.94 -16.01
N GLN A 283 25.83 24.45 -16.93
CA GLN A 283 26.69 25.29 -17.77
C GLN A 283 25.87 26.26 -18.66
N LYS A 284 24.78 25.79 -19.28
CA LYS A 284 23.91 26.69 -20.06
C LYS A 284 23.29 27.81 -19.25
N SER A 285 23.01 27.57 -17.97
CA SER A 285 22.50 28.60 -17.04
C SER A 285 23.56 29.62 -16.66
N GLU A 286 24.83 29.23 -16.58
CA GLU A 286 25.95 30.13 -16.27
C GLU A 286 26.30 31.06 -17.43
N ILE A 287 26.27 30.57 -18.67
CA ILE A 287 26.49 31.38 -19.89
C ILE A 287 25.44 32.50 -20.03
N ARG A 288 24.20 32.27 -19.61
CA ARG A 288 23.14 33.30 -19.63
C ARG A 288 23.33 34.40 -18.59
N SER A 289 24.11 34.17 -17.54
CA SER A 289 24.31 35.13 -16.43
C SER A 289 25.51 36.09 -16.60
N GLN A 290 26.20 36.12 -17.75
CA GLN A 290 27.25 37.07 -18.13
C GLN A 290 28.39 37.33 -17.11
N LYS A 291 28.84 36.31 -16.37
CA LYS A 291 30.07 36.40 -15.57
C LYS A 291 30.98 35.22 -15.82
N PRO A 292 31.97 35.31 -16.69
CA PRO A 292 33.03 34.31 -16.78
C PRO A 292 34.02 34.55 -15.62
N GLU A 293 33.85 33.83 -14.52
CA GLU A 293 34.91 33.70 -13.54
C GLU A 293 35.86 32.58 -13.96
N VAL A 294 36.99 32.91 -14.52
CA VAL A 294 38.12 32.00 -14.77
C VAL A 294 38.74 31.64 -13.43
N ALA A 295 38.31 30.56 -12.82
CA ALA A 295 39.00 29.96 -11.69
C ALA A 295 39.93 28.85 -12.18
N ALA A 296 41.18 28.90 -11.82
CA ALA A 296 42.18 27.84 -12.07
C ALA A 296 41.76 26.55 -11.36
N GLY A 297 41.22 25.60 -12.14
CA GLY A 297 40.75 24.27 -11.68
C GLY A 297 40.03 23.53 -12.78
N PHE A 298 39.92 22.20 -12.67
CA PHE A 298 39.16 21.37 -13.61
C PHE A 298 37.74 21.92 -13.80
N SER A 299 37.29 22.00 -15.06
CA SER A 299 35.90 22.36 -15.40
C SER A 299 34.90 21.36 -14.78
N LEU A 300 33.67 21.79 -14.57
CA LEU A 300 32.60 20.88 -14.07
C LEU A 300 32.52 19.61 -14.95
N ARG A 301 32.65 19.78 -16.26
CA ARG A 301 32.63 18.70 -17.24
C ARG A 301 33.78 17.71 -17.01
N GLU A 302 35.01 18.19 -16.83
CA GLU A 302 36.16 17.31 -16.60
C GLU A 302 36.03 16.51 -15.30
N LYS A 303 35.50 17.14 -14.23
CA LYS A 303 35.21 16.44 -12.98
C LYS A 303 34.15 15.35 -13.15
N VAL A 304 33.05 15.69 -13.80
CA VAL A 304 31.94 14.73 -14.05
C VAL A 304 32.47 13.54 -14.86
N GLU A 305 33.17 13.76 -15.97
CA GLU A 305 33.71 12.69 -16.80
C GLU A 305 34.80 11.86 -16.07
N SER A 306 35.62 12.49 -15.22
CA SER A 306 36.60 11.77 -14.41
C SER A 306 35.93 10.84 -13.40
N ILE A 307 34.86 11.30 -12.72
CA ILE A 307 34.06 10.50 -11.78
C ILE A 307 33.42 9.35 -12.52
N ILE A 308 32.72 9.60 -13.65
CA ILE A 308 32.08 8.58 -14.46
C ILE A 308 33.09 7.51 -14.87
N ALA A 309 34.24 7.92 -15.43
CA ALA A 309 35.26 6.98 -15.91
C ALA A 309 35.86 6.14 -14.76
N ARG A 310 36.00 6.71 -13.56
CA ARG A 310 36.45 5.97 -12.38
C ARG A 310 35.41 4.94 -11.94
N GLU A 311 34.17 5.39 -11.77
CA GLU A 311 33.09 4.53 -11.27
C GLU A 311 32.76 3.40 -12.26
N GLU A 312 32.74 3.68 -13.57
CA GLU A 312 32.53 2.65 -14.58
C GLU A 312 33.65 1.60 -14.61
N ARG A 313 34.92 2.00 -14.37
CA ARG A 313 36.03 1.05 -14.23
C ARG A 313 35.88 0.17 -12.99
N ASN A 314 35.57 0.78 -11.83
CA ASN A 314 35.35 0.06 -10.58
C ASN A 314 34.18 -0.92 -10.71
N LEU A 315 33.10 -0.47 -11.34
CA LEU A 315 31.92 -1.28 -11.60
C LEU A 315 32.25 -2.48 -12.51
N ALA A 316 32.99 -2.25 -13.60
CA ALA A 316 33.36 -3.31 -14.54
C ALA A 316 34.17 -4.44 -13.88
N GLU A 317 35.08 -4.09 -12.95
CA GLU A 317 35.81 -5.09 -12.16
C GLU A 317 34.89 -5.92 -11.25
N ARG A 318 33.98 -5.26 -10.55
CA ARG A 318 33.06 -5.93 -9.61
C ARG A 318 32.01 -6.76 -10.34
N LEU A 319 31.52 -6.33 -11.48
CA LEU A 319 30.55 -7.09 -12.29
C LEU A 319 31.14 -8.39 -12.85
N LYS A 320 32.46 -8.59 -12.85
CA LYS A 320 33.06 -9.90 -13.20
C LYS A 320 32.53 -11.04 -12.33
N TYR A 321 32.19 -10.77 -11.08
CA TYR A 321 31.60 -11.78 -10.17
C TYR A 321 30.17 -12.18 -10.53
N TYR A 322 29.48 -11.37 -11.34
CA TYR A 322 28.07 -11.55 -11.71
C TYR A 322 27.87 -11.91 -13.20
N GLN A 323 28.92 -12.34 -13.89
CA GLN A 323 28.86 -12.74 -15.33
C GLN A 323 27.81 -13.84 -15.60
N HIS A 324 27.50 -14.67 -14.62
CA HIS A 324 26.47 -15.71 -14.72
C HIS A 324 25.03 -15.16 -14.85
N LEU A 325 24.82 -13.86 -14.64
CA LEU A 325 23.55 -13.18 -14.88
C LEU A 325 23.35 -12.84 -16.37
N LYS A 326 24.43 -12.80 -17.16
CA LYS A 326 24.37 -12.48 -18.59
C LYS A 326 23.55 -13.54 -19.33
N GLY A 327 22.57 -13.09 -20.12
CA GLY A 327 21.64 -13.95 -20.84
C GLY A 327 20.51 -14.55 -19.98
N LYS A 328 20.41 -14.20 -18.68
CA LYS A 328 19.25 -14.52 -17.87
C LYS A 328 18.03 -13.73 -18.35
N ARG A 329 16.84 -14.30 -18.19
CA ARG A 329 15.58 -13.77 -18.73
C ARG A 329 14.70 -13.22 -17.60
N ALA A 330 14.38 -11.94 -17.68
CA ALA A 330 13.58 -11.25 -16.67
C ALA A 330 12.22 -10.80 -17.22
N VAL A 331 11.20 -10.91 -16.39
CA VAL A 331 9.94 -10.18 -16.55
C VAL A 331 9.99 -8.95 -15.63
N LEU A 332 9.70 -7.77 -16.18
CA LEU A 332 9.64 -6.52 -15.45
C LEU A 332 8.18 -6.11 -15.26
N TYR A 333 7.73 -5.96 -14.00
CA TYR A 333 6.37 -5.55 -13.68
C TYR A 333 6.38 -4.44 -12.62
N THR A 334 6.68 -3.24 -13.09
CA THR A 334 6.71 -2.00 -12.30
C THR A 334 5.78 -0.96 -12.94
N GLY A 335 5.97 0.31 -12.63
CA GLY A 335 5.20 1.39 -13.26
C GLY A 335 5.97 2.71 -13.26
N GLY A 336 5.63 3.59 -14.19
CA GLY A 336 6.24 4.91 -14.33
C GLY A 336 7.73 4.86 -14.67
N VAL A 337 8.48 5.84 -14.18
CA VAL A 337 9.93 5.97 -14.40
C VAL A 337 10.72 4.70 -14.07
N LYS A 338 10.28 3.95 -13.05
CA LYS A 338 10.96 2.70 -12.67
C LYS A 338 10.92 1.64 -13.76
N SER A 339 9.93 1.66 -14.67
CA SER A 339 9.88 0.68 -15.76
C SER A 339 11.04 0.89 -16.73
N TRP A 340 11.17 2.06 -17.34
CA TRP A 340 12.26 2.30 -18.32
C TRP A 340 13.64 2.38 -17.65
N SER A 341 13.75 2.88 -16.42
CA SER A 341 15.01 2.93 -15.67
C SER A 341 15.56 1.55 -15.35
N PHE A 342 14.72 0.62 -14.89
CA PHE A 342 15.16 -0.75 -14.61
C PHE A 342 15.39 -1.57 -15.88
N ILE A 343 14.80 -1.19 -17.03
CA ILE A 343 15.19 -1.73 -18.34
C ILE A 343 16.68 -1.50 -18.56
N SER A 344 17.13 -0.24 -18.47
CA SER A 344 18.55 0.11 -18.65
C SER A 344 19.45 -0.61 -17.62
N ALA A 345 19.04 -0.68 -16.35
CA ALA A 345 19.80 -1.35 -15.30
C ALA A 345 19.94 -2.87 -15.55
N LEU A 346 18.90 -3.55 -16.00
CA LEU A 346 18.95 -4.98 -16.35
C LEU A 346 19.80 -5.24 -17.59
N MET A 347 19.72 -4.35 -18.59
CA MET A 347 20.57 -4.41 -19.77
C MET A 347 22.05 -4.18 -19.42
N ASP A 348 22.37 -3.27 -18.48
CA ASP A 348 23.72 -3.07 -17.97
C ASP A 348 24.31 -4.35 -17.31
N LEU A 349 23.45 -5.22 -16.77
CA LEU A 349 23.81 -6.55 -16.24
C LEU A 349 23.82 -7.65 -17.30
N GLY A 350 23.45 -7.34 -18.55
CA GLY A 350 23.34 -8.31 -19.64
C GLY A 350 22.13 -9.25 -19.50
N ILE A 351 21.10 -8.84 -18.75
CA ILE A 351 19.86 -9.61 -18.56
C ILE A 351 18.88 -9.27 -19.69
N GLU A 352 18.32 -10.30 -20.32
CA GLU A 352 17.29 -10.17 -21.36
C GLU A 352 15.92 -9.89 -20.75
N ILE A 353 15.24 -8.85 -21.24
CA ILE A 353 13.89 -8.51 -20.79
C ILE A 353 12.89 -9.14 -21.74
N VAL A 354 12.17 -10.14 -21.25
CA VAL A 354 11.26 -10.94 -22.09
C VAL A 354 9.81 -10.45 -22.04
N ALA A 355 9.41 -9.70 -21.00
CA ALA A 355 8.12 -9.05 -20.93
C ALA A 355 8.16 -7.85 -19.98
N ILE A 356 7.36 -6.81 -20.29
CA ILE A 356 7.20 -5.62 -19.47
C ILE A 356 5.70 -5.36 -19.30
N GLY A 357 5.22 -5.40 -18.06
CA GLY A 357 3.84 -5.06 -17.77
C GLY A 357 3.63 -3.55 -17.71
N THR A 358 2.79 -3.00 -18.61
CA THR A 358 2.58 -1.55 -18.77
C THR A 358 1.33 -1.00 -18.09
N LYS A 359 0.60 -1.82 -17.34
CA LYS A 359 -0.65 -1.44 -16.66
C LYS A 359 -0.59 -0.11 -15.90
N LYS A 360 0.59 0.24 -15.38
CA LYS A 360 0.84 1.46 -14.58
C LYS A 360 1.71 2.49 -15.31
N SER A 361 1.98 2.29 -16.58
CA SER A 361 2.80 3.18 -17.41
C SER A 361 1.92 4.17 -18.18
N SER A 362 2.43 5.39 -18.42
CA SER A 362 1.84 6.35 -19.35
C SER A 362 2.31 6.05 -20.77
N PHE A 363 1.74 6.76 -21.76
CA PHE A 363 2.24 6.69 -23.13
C PHE A 363 3.69 7.16 -23.23
N GLU A 364 4.04 8.24 -22.54
CA GLU A 364 5.39 8.77 -22.49
C GLU A 364 6.39 7.76 -21.89
N ASP A 365 5.96 6.99 -20.87
CA ASP A 365 6.77 5.90 -20.31
C ASP A 365 6.94 4.77 -21.34
N GLU A 366 5.87 4.42 -22.08
CA GLU A 366 5.93 3.38 -23.12
C GLU A 366 6.79 3.80 -24.31
N GLU A 367 6.74 5.08 -24.71
CA GLU A 367 7.64 5.63 -25.74
C GLU A 367 9.11 5.52 -25.31
N LYS A 368 9.43 5.91 -24.06
CA LYS A 368 10.77 5.75 -23.51
C LYS A 368 11.23 4.30 -23.45
N MET A 369 10.33 3.35 -23.15
CA MET A 369 10.65 1.92 -23.20
C MET A 369 10.97 1.46 -24.63
N LYS A 370 10.23 1.93 -25.63
CA LYS A 370 10.49 1.66 -27.05
C LYS A 370 11.75 2.33 -27.55
N GLU A 371 12.06 3.55 -27.11
CA GLU A 371 13.36 4.18 -27.41
C GLU A 371 14.55 3.36 -26.95
N ILE A 372 14.44 2.65 -25.81
CA ILE A 372 15.52 1.83 -25.27
C ILE A 372 15.58 0.44 -25.90
N LEU A 373 14.42 -0.20 -26.16
CA LEU A 373 14.35 -1.60 -26.61
C LEU A 373 14.02 -1.77 -28.08
N GLY A 374 13.64 -0.70 -28.79
CA GLY A 374 13.11 -0.74 -30.14
C GLY A 374 11.58 -0.83 -30.20
N GLU A 375 11.02 -0.66 -31.39
CA GLU A 375 9.56 -0.68 -31.63
C GLU A 375 8.90 -2.02 -31.24
N ASP A 376 9.64 -3.13 -31.35
CA ASP A 376 9.21 -4.48 -31.00
C ASP A 376 9.35 -4.80 -29.49
N ALA A 377 9.44 -3.75 -28.64
CA ALA A 377 9.55 -3.92 -27.19
C ALA A 377 8.46 -4.87 -26.65
N PRO A 378 8.79 -5.84 -25.78
CA PRO A 378 7.85 -6.88 -25.32
C PRO A 378 6.87 -6.34 -24.27
N LEU A 379 6.12 -5.29 -24.63
CA LEU A 379 5.14 -4.65 -23.77
C LEU A 379 3.87 -5.52 -23.66
N VAL A 380 3.36 -5.66 -22.45
CA VAL A 380 2.14 -6.42 -22.17
C VAL A 380 1.18 -5.54 -21.39
N GLU A 381 0.06 -5.24 -22.01
CA GLU A 381 -1.03 -4.53 -21.35
C GLU A 381 -1.78 -5.48 -20.39
N ASP A 382 -2.45 -4.92 -19.40
CA ASP A 382 -3.44 -5.58 -18.57
C ASP A 382 -3.02 -6.88 -17.89
N VAL A 383 -1.83 -6.88 -17.28
CA VAL A 383 -1.30 -8.03 -16.57
C VAL A 383 -2.04 -8.25 -15.25
N THR A 384 -2.71 -9.41 -15.13
CA THR A 384 -3.26 -9.93 -13.88
C THR A 384 -2.24 -10.87 -13.21
N PRO A 385 -2.35 -11.18 -11.90
CA PRO A 385 -1.47 -12.17 -11.27
C PRO A 385 -1.44 -13.52 -11.99
N LYS A 386 -2.60 -14.00 -12.46
CA LYS A 386 -2.70 -15.26 -13.23
C LYS A 386 -2.02 -15.16 -14.60
N SER A 387 -2.24 -14.05 -15.32
CA SER A 387 -1.59 -13.83 -16.62
C SER A 387 -0.08 -13.59 -16.47
N LEU A 388 0.36 -12.96 -15.37
CA LEU A 388 1.77 -12.77 -15.06
C LEU A 388 2.50 -14.12 -14.94
N LEU A 389 1.97 -15.05 -14.15
CA LEU A 389 2.52 -16.40 -14.01
C LEU A 389 2.55 -17.16 -15.34
N LYS A 390 1.49 -17.04 -16.14
CA LYS A 390 1.45 -17.66 -17.48
C LYS A 390 2.56 -17.09 -18.38
N ILE A 391 2.70 -15.76 -18.45
CA ILE A 391 3.76 -15.08 -19.21
C ILE A 391 5.14 -15.57 -18.78
N MET A 392 5.36 -15.70 -17.46
CA MET A 392 6.63 -16.17 -16.92
C MET A 392 6.95 -17.61 -17.34
N LYS A 393 5.95 -18.50 -17.32
CA LYS A 393 6.09 -19.90 -17.76
C LYS A 393 6.29 -19.99 -19.27
N ASP A 394 5.45 -19.32 -20.06
CA ASP A 394 5.48 -19.37 -21.54
C ASP A 394 6.79 -18.78 -22.12
N ARG A 395 7.37 -17.79 -21.44
CA ARG A 395 8.60 -17.11 -21.88
C ARG A 395 9.86 -17.61 -21.18
N ASN A 396 9.81 -18.73 -20.48
CA ASN A 396 10.95 -19.35 -19.78
C ASN A 396 11.75 -18.32 -18.96
N THR A 397 11.09 -17.65 -18.03
CA THR A 397 11.63 -16.56 -17.24
C THR A 397 12.49 -17.09 -16.09
N ASP A 398 13.70 -16.53 -15.90
CA ASP A 398 14.57 -16.85 -14.78
C ASP A 398 14.21 -16.06 -13.51
N ILE A 399 13.66 -14.84 -13.64
CA ILE A 399 13.36 -13.96 -12.49
C ILE A 399 12.25 -12.95 -12.78
N LEU A 400 11.42 -12.66 -11.78
CA LEU A 400 10.51 -11.53 -11.78
C LEU A 400 11.12 -10.34 -11.04
N VAL A 401 11.18 -9.19 -11.71
CA VAL A 401 11.56 -7.89 -11.15
C VAL A 401 10.31 -7.04 -11.02
N ALA A 402 9.81 -6.85 -9.79
CA ALA A 402 8.52 -6.21 -9.58
C ALA A 402 8.41 -5.57 -8.18
N GLY A 403 7.24 -5.04 -7.82
CA GLY A 403 6.96 -4.61 -6.45
C GLY A 403 6.57 -5.77 -5.54
N GLY A 404 6.83 -5.65 -4.24
CA GLY A 404 6.74 -6.70 -3.23
C GLY A 404 5.42 -7.47 -3.15
N ARG A 405 4.32 -6.90 -3.63
CA ARG A 405 3.01 -7.59 -3.71
C ARG A 405 3.01 -8.85 -4.56
N ASN A 406 3.90 -8.93 -5.55
CA ASN A 406 4.02 -10.10 -6.41
C ASN A 406 4.96 -11.16 -5.83
N GLN A 407 5.63 -10.85 -4.73
CA GLN A 407 6.63 -11.69 -4.11
C GLN A 407 6.09 -13.08 -3.77
N TYR A 408 5.04 -13.13 -2.97
CA TYR A 408 4.52 -14.41 -2.49
C TYR A 408 3.92 -15.27 -3.62
N LEU A 409 3.29 -14.63 -4.60
CA LEU A 409 2.79 -15.32 -5.77
C LEU A 409 3.91 -16.03 -6.54
N THR A 410 5.01 -15.34 -6.78
CA THR A 410 6.14 -15.89 -7.54
C THR A 410 6.97 -16.89 -6.75
N ILE A 411 7.20 -16.60 -5.47
CA ILE A 411 7.93 -17.50 -4.57
C ILE A 411 7.26 -18.86 -4.48
N LYS A 412 5.93 -18.90 -4.27
CA LYS A 412 5.16 -20.14 -4.18
C LYS A 412 5.16 -20.98 -5.46
N GLU A 413 5.22 -20.32 -6.61
CA GLU A 413 5.34 -20.99 -7.92
C GLU A 413 6.80 -21.35 -8.29
N GLY A 414 7.74 -21.14 -7.38
CA GLY A 414 9.15 -21.50 -7.56
C GLY A 414 9.93 -20.56 -8.48
N PHE A 415 9.46 -19.32 -8.69
CA PHE A 415 10.18 -18.31 -9.46
C PHE A 415 10.97 -17.37 -8.57
N PRO A 416 12.25 -17.10 -8.91
CA PRO A 416 13.03 -16.05 -8.26
C PRO A 416 12.36 -14.68 -8.38
N PHE A 417 12.51 -13.86 -7.33
CA PHE A 417 11.90 -12.55 -7.23
C PHE A 417 12.87 -11.51 -6.69
N VAL A 418 12.81 -10.28 -7.23
CA VAL A 418 13.49 -9.11 -6.66
C VAL A 418 12.51 -7.95 -6.57
N ASP A 419 12.39 -7.37 -5.36
CA ASP A 419 11.62 -6.16 -5.12
C ASP A 419 12.42 -4.93 -5.54
N VAL A 420 11.84 -4.13 -6.43
CA VAL A 420 12.40 -2.85 -6.89
C VAL A 420 11.55 -1.64 -6.48
N ASN A 421 10.55 -1.85 -5.62
CA ASN A 421 9.60 -0.83 -5.22
C ASN A 421 9.77 -0.39 -3.75
N GLN A 422 8.67 -0.11 -3.05
CA GLN A 422 8.68 0.53 -1.74
C GLN A 422 9.02 -0.39 -0.58
N GLU A 423 8.86 -1.70 -0.75
CA GLU A 423 9.12 -2.69 0.28
C GLU A 423 10.58 -3.18 0.32
N ARG A 424 11.43 -2.75 -0.62
CA ARG A 424 12.85 -3.15 -0.67
C ARG A 424 13.66 -2.56 0.50
N HIS A 425 14.66 -3.30 0.93
CA HIS A 425 15.60 -2.91 1.99
C HIS A 425 17.01 -2.58 1.47
N THR A 426 17.24 -2.68 0.17
CA THR A 426 18.53 -2.47 -0.47
C THR A 426 18.44 -1.34 -1.49
N ALA A 427 19.38 -0.40 -1.44
CA ALA A 427 19.47 0.71 -2.39
C ALA A 427 19.99 0.24 -3.75
N TYR A 428 19.38 0.75 -4.84
CA TYR A 428 19.74 0.38 -6.20
C TYR A 428 20.18 1.55 -7.08
N ALA A 429 20.23 2.78 -6.53
CA ALA A 429 20.67 3.94 -7.28
C ALA A 429 22.20 4.00 -7.42
N GLY A 430 22.68 4.62 -8.50
CA GLY A 430 24.09 4.81 -8.77
C GLY A 430 24.81 3.53 -9.22
N TYR A 431 26.13 3.63 -9.29
CA TYR A 431 27.00 2.51 -9.71
C TYR A 431 27.04 1.42 -8.65
N GLU A 432 27.13 1.79 -7.38
CA GLU A 432 27.06 0.84 -6.26
C GLU A 432 25.71 0.14 -6.19
N GLY A 433 24.64 0.87 -6.44
CA GLY A 433 23.28 0.32 -6.47
C GLY A 433 23.08 -0.74 -7.55
N LEU A 434 23.79 -0.64 -8.68
CA LEU A 434 23.78 -1.68 -9.72
C LEU A 434 24.46 -2.98 -9.24
N ILE A 435 25.51 -2.90 -8.45
CA ILE A 435 26.11 -4.07 -7.80
C ILE A 435 25.14 -4.71 -6.81
N ASN A 436 24.50 -3.89 -6.00
CA ASN A 436 23.49 -4.37 -5.04
C ASN A 436 22.32 -5.08 -5.76
N LEU A 437 21.87 -4.55 -6.88
CA LEU A 437 20.84 -5.18 -7.71
C LEU A 437 21.33 -6.53 -8.28
N ALA A 438 22.56 -6.57 -8.81
CA ALA A 438 23.16 -7.80 -9.32
C ALA A 438 23.27 -8.88 -8.24
N GLU A 439 23.66 -8.50 -7.03
CA GLU A 439 23.75 -9.39 -5.87
C GLU A 439 22.38 -9.96 -5.49
N GLN A 440 21.36 -9.12 -5.37
CA GLN A 440 19.99 -9.55 -5.01
C GLN A 440 19.42 -10.50 -6.08
N ILE A 441 19.61 -10.19 -7.37
CA ILE A 441 19.20 -11.06 -8.47
C ILE A 441 19.95 -12.40 -8.40
N SER A 442 21.27 -12.36 -8.24
CA SER A 442 22.10 -13.55 -8.14
C SER A 442 21.70 -14.44 -6.96
N ASN A 443 21.49 -13.84 -5.78
CA ASN A 443 21.11 -14.57 -4.57
C ASN A 443 19.73 -15.21 -4.73
N SER A 444 18.77 -14.48 -5.31
CA SER A 444 17.44 -15.01 -5.58
C SER A 444 17.49 -16.22 -6.53
N ILE A 445 18.17 -16.10 -7.65
CA ILE A 445 18.30 -17.21 -8.63
C ILE A 445 19.01 -18.41 -8.01
N ARG A 446 20.11 -18.19 -7.27
CA ARG A 446 20.87 -19.27 -6.62
C ARG A 446 20.08 -19.98 -5.53
N PHE A 447 19.29 -19.22 -4.74
CA PHE A 447 18.42 -19.78 -3.71
C PHE A 447 17.44 -20.79 -4.33
N TYR A 448 16.72 -20.40 -5.37
CA TYR A 448 15.74 -21.27 -6.03
C TYR A 448 16.39 -22.44 -6.78
N ALA A 449 17.59 -22.26 -7.37
CA ALA A 449 18.33 -23.35 -7.98
C ALA A 449 18.71 -24.46 -6.98
N LYS A 450 19.03 -24.08 -5.72
CA LYS A 450 19.41 -25.03 -4.67
C LYS A 450 18.21 -25.64 -3.92
N HIS A 451 17.09 -24.95 -3.83
CA HIS A 451 15.99 -25.30 -2.92
C HIS A 451 14.70 -25.73 -3.63
N ARG A 452 14.78 -26.10 -4.91
CA ARG A 452 13.62 -26.64 -5.65
C ARG A 452 12.93 -27.85 -5.01
N SER A 453 13.54 -28.45 -4.00
CA SER A 453 13.03 -29.64 -3.28
C SER A 453 12.86 -29.48 -1.77
N TYR A 454 13.03 -28.29 -1.20
CA TYR A 454 12.95 -28.11 0.25
C TYR A 454 12.44 -26.73 0.64
N MET A 455 11.25 -26.70 1.22
CA MET A 455 10.72 -25.53 1.91
C MET A 455 10.78 -25.76 3.42
N PRO A 456 11.69 -25.19 4.19
CA PRO A 456 11.58 -25.17 5.64
C PRO A 456 10.93 -23.87 6.13
N ASN A 457 9.90 -24.03 6.92
CA ASN A 457 9.40 -23.00 7.84
C ASN A 457 10.47 -22.70 8.89
N LYS A 458 11.00 -21.49 8.93
CA LYS A 458 11.66 -20.96 10.13
C LYS A 458 11.37 -19.47 10.28
N THR A 459 10.60 -19.20 11.30
CA THR A 459 10.30 -17.88 11.85
C THR A 459 11.46 -17.40 12.71
N TYR A 460 11.96 -16.19 12.46
CA TYR A 460 12.79 -15.47 13.42
C TYR A 460 11.99 -14.28 13.95
N SER A 461 11.67 -14.30 15.24
CA SER A 461 11.15 -13.15 15.96
C SER A 461 12.31 -12.41 16.62
N GLN A 462 12.48 -11.13 16.32
CA GLN A 462 13.29 -10.24 17.14
C GLN A 462 12.36 -9.31 17.93
N SER A 463 12.47 -9.40 19.26
CA SER A 463 11.78 -8.52 20.18
C SER A 463 12.48 -7.17 20.27
N PHE A 464 11.78 -6.09 19.99
CA PHE A 464 12.26 -4.74 20.26
C PHE A 464 11.67 -4.18 21.55
N LYS A 465 12.52 -3.57 22.39
CA LYS A 465 12.13 -2.90 23.64
C LYS A 465 11.27 -1.65 23.33
N LYS A 466 10.18 -1.50 24.08
CA LYS A 466 9.23 -0.41 24.00
C LYS A 466 9.88 0.95 24.29
N SER A 467 9.80 1.86 23.35
CA SER A 467 9.72 3.30 23.60
C SER A 467 8.30 3.74 23.24
N VAL A 468 7.78 4.75 23.94
CA VAL A 468 6.43 5.25 23.75
C VAL A 468 6.20 5.60 22.28
N ALA A 469 5.55 4.71 21.56
CA ALA A 469 5.20 4.91 20.17
C ALA A 469 3.72 5.27 20.13
N ILE A 470 3.40 6.46 19.63
CA ILE A 470 2.05 6.82 19.22
C ILE A 470 1.86 6.29 17.79
N ASN A 471 2.05 4.99 17.63
CA ASN A 471 1.61 4.31 16.42
C ASN A 471 0.30 3.62 16.74
N PRO A 472 -0.81 3.98 16.08
CA PRO A 472 -2.06 3.28 16.29
C PRO A 472 -1.91 1.85 15.77
N LEU A 473 -1.74 0.90 16.67
CA LEU A 473 -1.78 -0.54 16.36
C LEU A 473 -3.23 -1.04 16.20
N LYS A 474 -4.21 -0.15 16.26
CA LYS A 474 -5.61 -0.49 16.13
C LYS A 474 -6.01 -0.50 14.65
N HIS A 475 -6.32 -1.68 14.14
CA HIS A 475 -6.85 -1.87 12.79
C HIS A 475 -8.39 -1.74 12.76
N SER A 476 -8.94 -1.46 11.57
CA SER A 476 -10.38 -1.26 11.36
C SER A 476 -11.19 -2.55 11.54
N GLN A 477 -12.50 -2.38 11.79
CA GLN A 477 -13.46 -3.48 11.78
C GLN A 477 -13.49 -4.21 10.43
N SER A 478 -13.41 -3.48 9.30
CA SER A 478 -13.44 -4.07 7.96
C SER A 478 -12.28 -5.04 7.71
N ILE A 479 -11.10 -4.82 8.32
CA ILE A 479 -9.98 -5.77 8.27
C ILE A 479 -10.31 -7.05 9.05
N GLY A 480 -10.87 -6.91 10.26
CA GLY A 480 -11.26 -8.06 11.06
C GLY A 480 -12.30 -8.93 10.36
N ALA A 481 -13.34 -8.31 9.82
CA ALA A 481 -14.36 -9.00 9.03
C ALA A 481 -13.74 -9.68 7.79
N ALA A 482 -12.82 -9.00 7.08
CA ALA A 482 -12.13 -9.59 5.94
C ALA A 482 -11.29 -10.81 6.31
N ILE A 483 -10.70 -10.85 7.51
CA ILE A 483 -9.98 -12.02 8.03
C ILE A 483 -10.96 -13.17 8.27
N ALA A 484 -12.11 -12.94 8.93
CA ALA A 484 -13.11 -13.96 9.17
C ALA A 484 -13.57 -14.64 7.87
N PHE A 485 -13.78 -13.87 6.81
CA PHE A 485 -14.14 -14.42 5.49
C PHE A 485 -13.03 -15.25 4.85
N GLN A 486 -11.74 -15.09 5.21
CA GLN A 486 -10.72 -16.02 4.71
C GLN A 486 -10.89 -17.43 5.27
N GLY A 487 -11.59 -17.60 6.39
CA GLY A 487 -11.89 -18.87 7.01
C GLY A 487 -13.27 -19.44 6.60
N ILE A 488 -13.90 -18.91 5.56
CA ILE A 488 -15.15 -19.41 4.97
C ILE A 488 -14.86 -19.86 3.54
N GLY A 489 -15.11 -21.11 3.24
CA GLY A 489 -14.80 -21.70 1.94
C GLY A 489 -15.57 -21.03 0.80
N ASN A 490 -14.90 -20.83 -0.33
CA ASN A 490 -15.45 -20.25 -1.56
C ASN A 490 -16.12 -18.87 -1.39
N SER A 491 -15.62 -18.07 -0.44
CA SER A 491 -16.15 -16.74 -0.12
C SER A 491 -15.31 -15.60 -0.67
N ILE A 492 -15.91 -14.40 -0.76
CA ILE A 492 -15.20 -13.16 -1.04
C ILE A 492 -15.78 -12.00 -0.23
N PRO A 493 -14.98 -11.35 0.63
CA PRO A 493 -15.35 -10.08 1.23
C PRO A 493 -15.15 -8.92 0.25
N VAL A 494 -16.11 -8.00 0.20
CA VAL A 494 -16.12 -6.80 -0.64
C VAL A 494 -16.27 -5.58 0.26
N ILE A 495 -15.27 -4.71 0.32
CA ILE A 495 -15.36 -3.44 1.03
C ILE A 495 -16.13 -2.44 0.16
N HIS A 496 -17.29 -2.01 0.64
CA HIS A 496 -18.08 -0.94 0.04
C HIS A 496 -17.52 0.41 0.51
N GLY A 497 -16.66 1.00 -0.32
CA GLY A 497 -15.93 2.20 0.05
C GLY A 497 -14.86 2.59 -0.98
N ALA A 498 -14.05 3.58 -0.61
CA ALA A 498 -12.93 4.01 -1.45
C ALA A 498 -11.90 2.88 -1.65
N GLN A 499 -11.26 2.86 -2.81
CA GLN A 499 -10.32 1.79 -3.17
C GLN A 499 -9.14 1.61 -2.21
N GLY A 500 -8.75 2.67 -1.49
CA GLY A 500 -7.65 2.65 -0.53
C GLY A 500 -7.89 1.69 0.64
N CYS A 501 -9.11 1.60 1.14
CA CYS A 501 -9.47 0.74 2.27
C CYS A 501 -9.14 -0.73 1.97
N SER A 502 -9.60 -1.26 0.83
CA SER A 502 -9.30 -2.63 0.43
C SER A 502 -7.84 -2.84 0.03
N PHE A 503 -7.22 -1.81 -0.57
CA PHE A 503 -5.83 -1.88 -1.00
C PHE A 503 -4.87 -2.01 0.19
N LEU A 504 -4.98 -1.14 1.19
CA LEU A 504 -4.12 -1.14 2.38
C LEU A 504 -4.35 -2.41 3.22
N ALA A 505 -5.62 -2.80 3.42
CA ALA A 505 -5.97 -4.07 4.06
C ALA A 505 -5.33 -5.27 3.36
N LYS A 506 -5.41 -5.32 2.02
CA LYS A 506 -4.82 -6.41 1.24
C LYS A 506 -3.30 -6.47 1.36
N VAL A 507 -2.62 -5.32 1.38
CA VAL A 507 -1.17 -5.25 1.60
C VAL A 507 -0.80 -5.80 2.97
N LEU A 508 -1.51 -5.36 4.02
CA LEU A 508 -1.29 -5.80 5.39
C LEU A 508 -1.48 -7.32 5.53
N LEU A 509 -2.64 -7.82 5.11
CA LEU A 509 -2.98 -9.25 5.24
C LEU A 509 -2.06 -10.14 4.42
N THR A 510 -1.70 -9.74 3.19
CA THR A 510 -0.75 -10.50 2.36
C THR A 510 0.64 -10.57 3.01
N LYS A 511 1.09 -9.51 3.67
CA LYS A 511 2.36 -9.53 4.42
C LYS A 511 2.28 -10.43 5.65
N HIS A 512 1.17 -10.37 6.38
CA HIS A 512 0.96 -11.13 7.61
C HIS A 512 0.90 -12.63 7.34
N PHE A 513 -0.02 -13.06 6.48
CA PHE A 513 -0.20 -14.48 6.15
C PHE A 513 0.80 -15.02 5.12
N ARG A 514 1.57 -14.12 4.47
CA ARG A 514 2.48 -14.45 3.37
C ARG A 514 1.77 -15.15 2.20
N GLU A 515 0.50 -14.82 2.01
CA GLU A 515 -0.39 -15.39 1.00
C GLU A 515 -1.23 -14.34 0.32
N PRO A 516 -1.64 -14.57 -0.95
CA PRO A 516 -2.69 -13.80 -1.58
C PRO A 516 -4.01 -14.01 -0.83
N VAL A 517 -4.63 -12.91 -0.36
CA VAL A 517 -5.94 -12.96 0.32
C VAL A 517 -7.07 -12.55 -0.63
N ALA A 518 -8.21 -13.19 -0.48
CA ALA A 518 -9.44 -12.82 -1.19
C ALA A 518 -10.01 -11.54 -0.57
N LEU A 519 -10.04 -10.44 -1.31
CA LEU A 519 -10.62 -9.16 -0.87
C LEU A 519 -10.89 -8.28 -2.09
N ALA A 520 -12.06 -7.68 -2.17
CA ALA A 520 -12.47 -6.78 -3.23
C ALA A 520 -12.94 -5.41 -2.71
N SER A 521 -13.30 -4.51 -3.61
CA SER A 521 -13.85 -3.18 -3.29
C SER A 521 -14.79 -2.72 -4.38
N THR A 522 -15.82 -1.97 -4.03
CA THR A 522 -16.70 -1.26 -4.96
C THR A 522 -16.05 -0.02 -5.58
N LYS A 523 -14.97 0.50 -4.99
CA LYS A 523 -14.15 1.63 -5.50
C LYS A 523 -14.92 2.91 -5.68
N LEU A 524 -15.53 3.41 -4.63
CA LEU A 524 -16.25 4.66 -4.66
C LEU A 524 -15.31 5.84 -4.94
N PHE A 525 -15.66 6.63 -5.94
CA PHE A 525 -15.04 7.91 -6.30
C PHE A 525 -16.00 9.07 -6.03
N THR A 526 -15.57 10.29 -6.32
CA THR A 526 -16.36 11.50 -6.06
C THR A 526 -17.74 11.44 -6.73
N GLU A 527 -17.83 10.95 -7.96
CA GLU A 527 -19.10 10.81 -8.69
C GLU A 527 -20.06 9.86 -7.91
N ASP A 528 -19.55 8.73 -7.43
CA ASP A 528 -20.35 7.74 -6.69
C ASP A 528 -20.78 8.28 -5.31
N VAL A 529 -19.93 9.09 -4.69
CA VAL A 529 -20.23 9.72 -3.40
C VAL A 529 -21.34 10.76 -3.56
N VAL A 530 -21.35 11.53 -4.64
CA VAL A 530 -22.32 12.60 -4.91
C VAL A 530 -23.60 12.06 -5.54
N MET A 531 -23.51 11.17 -6.51
CA MET A 531 -24.64 10.72 -7.35
C MET A 531 -25.33 9.45 -6.84
N GLY A 532 -24.69 8.69 -5.97
CA GLY A 532 -25.16 7.40 -5.44
C GLY A 532 -24.19 6.27 -5.75
N SER A 533 -24.06 5.34 -4.81
CA SER A 533 -23.09 4.23 -4.85
C SER A 533 -23.73 2.86 -5.06
N GLU A 534 -25.06 2.78 -5.07
CA GLU A 534 -25.82 1.55 -5.18
C GLU A 534 -25.51 0.77 -6.46
N GLU A 535 -25.47 1.46 -7.60
CA GLU A 535 -25.17 0.84 -8.90
C GLU A 535 -23.78 0.19 -8.93
N ASN A 536 -22.79 0.80 -8.28
CA ASN A 536 -21.45 0.22 -8.15
C ASN A 536 -21.41 -1.03 -7.28
N LEU A 537 -22.22 -1.06 -6.24
CA LEU A 537 -22.37 -2.25 -5.39
C LEU A 537 -23.00 -3.39 -6.19
N ILE A 538 -24.12 -3.13 -6.87
CA ILE A 538 -24.83 -4.11 -7.71
C ILE A 538 -23.88 -4.69 -8.78
N LYS A 539 -23.27 -3.84 -9.61
CA LYS A 539 -22.34 -4.28 -10.67
C LYS A 539 -21.15 -5.08 -10.15
N THR A 540 -20.67 -4.73 -8.95
CA THR A 540 -19.55 -5.46 -8.34
C THR A 540 -19.95 -6.86 -7.92
N VAL A 541 -21.10 -7.02 -7.27
CA VAL A 541 -21.64 -8.30 -6.81
C VAL A 541 -21.96 -9.21 -8.00
N GLU A 542 -22.73 -8.72 -8.97
CA GLU A 542 -23.07 -9.44 -10.20
C GLU A 542 -21.82 -9.92 -10.94
N GLY A 543 -20.82 -9.02 -11.08
CA GLY A 543 -19.56 -9.38 -11.73
C GLY A 543 -18.76 -10.48 -11.02
N PHE A 544 -18.87 -10.63 -9.69
CA PHE A 544 -18.28 -11.76 -8.95
C PHE A 544 -19.10 -13.04 -9.14
N ILE A 545 -20.42 -12.97 -9.07
CA ILE A 545 -21.29 -14.11 -9.29
C ILE A 545 -21.06 -14.72 -10.68
N GLU A 546 -21.02 -13.89 -11.72
CA GLU A 546 -20.82 -14.34 -13.10
C GLU A 546 -19.43 -14.95 -13.36
N LYS A 547 -18.37 -14.35 -12.79
CA LYS A 547 -16.97 -14.71 -13.11
C LYS A 547 -16.38 -15.78 -12.22
N ASN A 548 -16.78 -15.82 -10.96
CA ASN A 548 -16.12 -16.60 -9.93
C ASN A 548 -17.02 -17.61 -9.24
N ASN A 549 -18.35 -17.48 -9.36
CA ASN A 549 -19.35 -18.33 -8.72
C ASN A 549 -19.08 -18.58 -7.23
N PRO A 550 -19.04 -17.51 -6.38
CA PRO A 550 -18.82 -17.65 -4.95
C PRO A 550 -20.05 -18.24 -4.25
N ASP A 551 -19.82 -18.97 -3.17
CA ASP A 551 -20.90 -19.44 -2.30
C ASP A 551 -21.34 -18.33 -1.32
N VAL A 552 -20.41 -17.46 -0.92
CA VAL A 552 -20.68 -16.33 -0.02
C VAL A 552 -19.99 -15.06 -0.47
N ILE A 553 -20.73 -13.94 -0.49
CA ILE A 553 -20.20 -12.59 -0.67
C ILE A 553 -20.50 -11.79 0.59
N GLY A 554 -19.44 -11.35 1.31
CA GLY A 554 -19.59 -10.46 2.45
C GLY A 554 -19.45 -8.99 2.02
N ILE A 555 -20.49 -8.18 2.21
CA ILE A 555 -20.45 -6.74 1.95
C ILE A 555 -20.09 -6.02 3.24
N LEU A 556 -18.85 -5.54 3.31
CA LEU A 556 -18.29 -4.82 4.45
C LEU A 556 -18.41 -3.32 4.21
N THR A 557 -19.07 -2.58 5.08
CA THR A 557 -19.14 -1.14 4.96
C THR A 557 -17.81 -0.47 5.37
N SER A 558 -17.61 0.75 4.96
CA SER A 558 -16.48 1.60 5.38
C SER A 558 -17.01 2.87 6.04
N GLY A 559 -16.16 3.60 6.75
CA GLY A 559 -16.53 4.90 7.29
C GLY A 559 -17.11 5.85 6.25
N LEU A 560 -16.64 5.77 4.99
CA LEU A 560 -17.18 6.57 3.89
C LEU A 560 -18.64 6.22 3.58
N SER A 561 -18.97 4.94 3.36
CA SER A 561 -20.32 4.50 3.01
C SER A 561 -21.31 4.69 4.17
N GLU A 562 -20.87 4.50 5.41
CA GLU A 562 -21.69 4.72 6.61
C GLU A 562 -22.01 6.20 6.82
N VAL A 563 -21.02 7.09 6.77
CA VAL A 563 -21.22 8.54 6.93
C VAL A 563 -22.03 9.13 5.78
N LYS A 564 -21.89 8.59 4.56
CA LYS A 564 -22.72 8.96 3.42
C LYS A 564 -24.18 8.55 3.61
N GLY A 565 -24.46 7.54 4.44
CA GLY A 565 -25.81 7.02 4.68
C GLY A 565 -26.30 6.10 3.56
N ASP A 566 -25.42 5.30 2.96
CA ASP A 566 -25.79 4.30 1.95
C ASP A 566 -26.70 3.22 2.55
N ASP A 567 -27.86 2.96 1.94
CA ASP A 567 -28.73 1.87 2.34
C ASP A 567 -28.25 0.53 1.75
N VAL A 568 -27.09 0.10 2.24
CA VAL A 568 -26.45 -1.16 1.81
C VAL A 568 -27.32 -2.36 2.16
N GLN A 569 -28.06 -2.31 3.28
CA GLN A 569 -28.90 -3.40 3.73
C GLN A 569 -30.06 -3.68 2.77
N THR A 570 -30.75 -2.64 2.30
CA THR A 570 -31.85 -2.79 1.33
C THR A 570 -31.31 -3.28 -0.02
N THR A 571 -30.19 -2.72 -0.48
CA THR A 571 -29.56 -3.17 -1.73
C THR A 571 -29.14 -4.63 -1.67
N VAL A 572 -28.55 -5.09 -0.56
CA VAL A 572 -28.17 -6.51 -0.37
C VAL A 572 -29.39 -7.43 -0.34
N ARG A 573 -30.49 -7.03 0.32
CA ARG A 573 -31.73 -7.79 0.32
C ARG A 573 -32.32 -7.95 -1.08
N SER A 574 -32.31 -6.89 -1.87
CA SER A 574 -32.77 -6.89 -3.26
C SER A 574 -31.94 -7.86 -4.11
N LEU A 575 -30.61 -7.73 -4.06
CA LEU A 575 -29.68 -8.62 -4.74
C LEU A 575 -29.86 -10.09 -4.34
N GLN A 576 -30.02 -10.37 -3.04
CA GLN A 576 -30.25 -11.74 -2.55
C GLN A 576 -31.55 -12.32 -3.10
N SER A 577 -32.61 -11.52 -3.24
CA SER A 577 -33.87 -11.95 -3.82
C SER A 577 -33.73 -12.26 -5.30
N GLU A 578 -32.97 -11.46 -6.02
CA GLU A 578 -32.69 -11.66 -7.45
C GLU A 578 -31.87 -12.94 -7.69
N VAL A 579 -30.78 -13.13 -6.94
CA VAL A 579 -29.93 -14.33 -7.03
C VAL A 579 -30.73 -15.60 -6.79
N ARG A 580 -31.62 -15.61 -5.78
CA ARG A 580 -32.51 -16.72 -5.50
C ARG A 580 -33.52 -16.99 -6.65
N SER A 581 -34.03 -15.92 -7.28
CA SER A 581 -34.95 -16.06 -8.42
C SER A 581 -34.28 -16.71 -9.63
N GLN A 582 -32.98 -16.59 -9.77
CA GLN A 582 -32.17 -17.20 -10.83
C GLN A 582 -31.69 -18.62 -10.50
N ASN A 583 -32.15 -19.23 -9.40
CA ASN A 583 -31.73 -20.55 -8.89
C ASN A 583 -30.21 -20.65 -8.68
N LYS A 584 -29.56 -19.56 -8.31
CA LYS A 584 -28.15 -19.54 -7.93
C LYS A 584 -28.01 -19.66 -6.41
N GLU A 585 -27.15 -20.53 -5.94
CA GLU A 585 -26.84 -20.71 -4.52
C GLU A 585 -25.67 -19.79 -4.13
N CYS A 586 -25.95 -18.56 -3.80
CA CYS A 586 -24.96 -17.62 -3.28
C CYS A 586 -25.60 -16.79 -2.17
N TYR A 587 -24.94 -16.74 -1.02
CA TYR A 587 -25.34 -15.87 0.11
C TYR A 587 -24.66 -14.52 0.01
N ILE A 588 -25.45 -13.44 -0.01
CA ILE A 588 -24.95 -12.07 0.04
C ILE A 588 -25.25 -11.51 1.44
N ILE A 589 -24.21 -11.23 2.22
CA ILE A 589 -24.33 -10.90 3.63
C ILE A 589 -23.81 -9.47 3.86
N HIS A 590 -24.64 -8.61 4.44
CA HIS A 590 -24.26 -7.28 4.86
C HIS A 590 -23.64 -7.29 6.26
N ILE A 591 -22.47 -6.70 6.43
CA ILE A 591 -21.75 -6.57 7.70
C ILE A 591 -21.40 -5.09 7.91
N PRO A 592 -22.04 -4.38 8.86
CA PRO A 592 -21.70 -3.01 9.15
C PRO A 592 -20.36 -2.94 9.89
N THR A 593 -19.37 -2.33 9.24
CA THR A 593 -17.99 -2.23 9.73
C THR A 593 -17.45 -0.79 9.63
N PRO A 594 -18.10 0.19 10.29
CA PRO A 594 -17.64 1.57 10.29
C PRO A 594 -16.21 1.69 10.85
N ASP A 595 -15.36 2.47 10.18
CA ASP A 595 -13.94 2.60 10.55
C ASP A 595 -13.71 3.43 11.84
N TYR A 596 -14.72 4.16 12.28
CA TYR A 596 -14.69 5.03 13.46
C TYR A 596 -15.18 4.37 14.75
N GLU A 597 -15.62 3.11 14.68
CA GLU A 597 -16.02 2.31 15.83
C GLU A 597 -15.18 1.05 15.98
N GLY A 598 -15.08 0.52 17.21
CA GLY A 598 -14.51 -0.78 17.48
C GLY A 598 -13.08 -0.96 16.92
N GLY A 599 -12.75 -2.17 16.55
CA GLY A 599 -11.46 -2.54 15.99
C GLY A 599 -11.50 -3.88 15.25
N LEU A 600 -10.35 -4.46 14.96
CA LEU A 600 -10.20 -5.73 14.23
C LEU A 600 -11.06 -6.85 14.85
N GLU A 601 -10.95 -7.05 16.17
CA GLU A 601 -11.67 -8.10 16.88
C GLU A 601 -13.20 -7.93 16.79
N THR A 602 -13.68 -6.68 16.94
CA THR A 602 -15.12 -6.38 16.82
C THR A 602 -15.65 -6.69 15.43
N GLY A 603 -14.90 -6.30 14.38
CA GLY A 603 -15.30 -6.58 13.00
C GLY A 603 -15.28 -8.07 12.66
N TYR A 604 -14.29 -8.80 13.20
CA TYR A 604 -14.22 -10.24 13.07
C TYR A 604 -15.44 -10.93 13.70
N ALA A 605 -15.80 -10.55 14.92
CA ALA A 605 -16.96 -11.10 15.62
C ALA A 605 -18.26 -10.80 14.87
N LYS A 606 -18.49 -9.53 14.46
CA LYS A 606 -19.67 -9.14 13.66
C LYS A 606 -19.81 -9.95 12.38
N ALA A 607 -18.71 -10.27 11.72
CA ALA A 607 -18.75 -11.11 10.52
C ALA A 607 -19.21 -12.53 10.83
N VAL A 608 -18.70 -13.15 11.90
CA VAL A 608 -19.12 -14.49 12.34
C VAL A 608 -20.61 -14.51 12.72
N GLU A 609 -21.07 -13.52 13.50
CA GLU A 609 -22.47 -13.34 13.85
C GLU A 609 -23.36 -13.24 12.61
N SER A 610 -23.03 -12.31 11.68
CA SER A 610 -23.81 -12.09 10.45
C SER A 610 -23.88 -13.32 9.56
N VAL A 611 -22.79 -14.10 9.49
CA VAL A 611 -22.71 -15.34 8.74
C VAL A 611 -23.65 -16.39 9.36
N LEU A 612 -23.59 -16.59 10.68
CA LEU A 612 -24.48 -17.49 11.39
C LEU A 612 -25.93 -17.10 11.21
N GLU A 613 -26.25 -15.83 11.39
CA GLU A 613 -27.59 -15.29 11.22
C GLU A 613 -28.15 -15.52 9.83
N SER A 614 -27.36 -15.37 8.81
CA SER A 614 -27.78 -15.43 7.41
C SER A 614 -27.90 -16.87 6.90
N ILE A 615 -26.98 -17.76 7.29
CA ILE A 615 -26.87 -19.11 6.74
C ILE A 615 -27.65 -20.13 7.59
N VAL A 616 -27.52 -20.08 8.91
CA VAL A 616 -28.16 -21.04 9.83
C VAL A 616 -29.67 -20.83 9.95
N ASN A 617 -30.21 -19.70 9.51
CA ASN A 617 -31.65 -19.43 9.43
C ASN A 617 -32.36 -20.06 8.22
N SER A 618 -31.66 -20.68 7.33
CA SER A 618 -32.26 -21.32 6.16
C SER A 618 -33.12 -22.53 6.58
N GLN A 619 -34.17 -22.82 5.83
CA GLN A 619 -35.04 -24.01 6.06
C GLN A 619 -34.26 -25.31 6.06
N GLN A 620 -33.14 -25.37 5.36
CA GLN A 620 -32.26 -26.54 5.34
C GLN A 620 -31.62 -26.84 6.69
N SER A 621 -31.26 -25.83 7.51
CA SER A 621 -30.71 -26.02 8.86
C SER A 621 -31.71 -26.73 9.79
N ILE A 622 -33.01 -26.51 9.59
CA ILE A 622 -34.08 -27.18 10.38
C ILE A 622 -34.18 -28.64 10.01
N ILE A 623 -34.05 -28.99 8.73
CA ILE A 623 -34.08 -30.38 8.24
C ILE A 623 -32.92 -31.20 8.81
N TYR A 624 -31.72 -30.62 8.90
CA TYR A 624 -30.56 -31.28 9.50
C TYR A 624 -30.79 -31.66 10.96
N LYS A 625 -31.47 -30.80 11.73
CA LYS A 625 -31.79 -31.05 13.14
C LYS A 625 -32.84 -32.19 13.31
N GLU A 626 -33.80 -32.29 12.40
CA GLU A 626 -34.84 -33.34 12.43
C GLU A 626 -34.33 -34.70 11.97
N THR A 627 -33.29 -34.76 11.15
CA THR A 627 -32.75 -36.00 10.59
C THR A 627 -31.63 -36.62 11.42
N ASN A 628 -30.94 -35.86 12.29
CA ASN A 628 -29.80 -36.32 13.05
C ASN A 628 -30.14 -36.43 14.56
N ASP A 629 -30.90 -37.45 14.96
CA ASP A 629 -31.05 -37.84 16.37
C ASP A 629 -29.83 -38.62 16.81
N CYS A 630 -28.82 -37.90 17.30
CA CYS A 630 -27.49 -38.43 17.72
C CYS A 630 -27.52 -39.37 18.92
N ARG A 631 -28.71 -39.67 19.50
CA ARG A 631 -28.84 -40.50 20.69
C ARG A 631 -28.61 -41.98 20.47
N LEU A 632 -28.39 -42.41 19.21
CA LEU A 632 -28.38 -43.85 18.88
C LEU A 632 -27.10 -44.41 18.25
N THR A 633 -26.08 -43.56 17.92
CA THR A 633 -24.82 -44.12 17.40
C THR A 633 -23.62 -43.25 17.86
N THR A 634 -22.67 -43.88 18.51
CA THR A 634 -21.45 -43.26 19.15
C THR A 634 -20.46 -42.63 18.18
N ASN A 635 -20.74 -42.52 16.90
CA ASN A 635 -19.78 -42.05 15.88
C ASN A 635 -20.17 -40.76 15.13
N ASN A 636 -21.21 -40.03 15.58
CA ASN A 636 -21.69 -38.83 14.85
C ASN A 636 -21.96 -37.59 15.72
N CYS A 637 -21.25 -37.45 16.85
CA CYS A 637 -21.39 -36.25 17.66
C CYS A 637 -20.54 -35.13 17.06
N PHE A 638 -21.18 -33.98 16.70
CA PHE A 638 -20.41 -32.81 16.29
C PHE A 638 -20.48 -31.72 17.34
N ILE A 639 -19.40 -30.93 17.38
CA ILE A 639 -19.33 -29.75 18.22
C ILE A 639 -18.99 -28.53 17.38
N ASN A 640 -19.66 -27.42 17.66
CA ASN A 640 -19.28 -26.14 17.08
C ASN A 640 -18.09 -25.56 17.83
N VAL A 641 -17.15 -25.01 17.09
CA VAL A 641 -15.99 -24.32 17.65
C VAL A 641 -15.94 -22.91 17.03
N LEU A 642 -16.33 -21.91 17.80
CA LEU A 642 -16.31 -20.52 17.39
C LEU A 642 -15.00 -19.89 17.85
N VAL A 643 -14.14 -19.51 16.92
CA VAL A 643 -12.75 -19.13 17.20
C VAL A 643 -12.55 -17.65 16.97
N GLY A 644 -11.97 -16.95 17.95
CA GLY A 644 -11.61 -15.53 17.87
C GLY A 644 -10.40 -15.24 16.99
N SER A 645 -10.16 -13.96 16.73
CA SER A 645 -9.11 -13.48 15.80
C SER A 645 -7.66 -13.66 16.28
N HIS A 646 -7.44 -14.14 17.50
CA HIS A 646 -6.13 -14.17 18.14
C HIS A 646 -5.34 -15.47 17.89
N LEU A 647 -5.95 -16.50 17.30
CA LEU A 647 -5.30 -17.77 17.01
C LEU A 647 -4.60 -17.75 15.64
N THR A 648 -3.50 -18.50 15.57
CA THR A 648 -2.74 -18.70 14.33
C THR A 648 -3.30 -19.86 13.51
N PRO A 649 -3.03 -19.94 12.18
CA PRO A 649 -3.47 -21.08 11.37
C PRO A 649 -3.09 -22.45 11.92
N ALA A 650 -1.94 -22.57 12.58
CA ALA A 650 -1.50 -23.82 13.22
C ALA A 650 -2.39 -24.21 14.42
N ASP A 651 -2.86 -23.22 15.19
CA ASP A 651 -3.75 -23.47 16.34
C ASP A 651 -5.08 -24.10 15.89
N PHE A 652 -5.59 -23.69 14.73
CA PHE A 652 -6.81 -24.29 14.15
C PHE A 652 -6.61 -25.76 13.80
N THR A 653 -5.46 -26.12 13.25
CA THR A 653 -5.12 -27.54 12.95
C THR A 653 -5.01 -28.35 14.22
N GLU A 654 -4.30 -27.85 15.22
CA GLU A 654 -4.13 -28.49 16.51
C GLU A 654 -5.47 -28.70 17.24
N LEU A 655 -6.33 -27.68 17.27
CA LEU A 655 -7.68 -27.78 17.82
C LEU A 655 -8.49 -28.90 17.17
N ARG A 656 -8.44 -28.98 15.86
CA ARG A 656 -9.12 -30.03 15.11
C ARG A 656 -8.61 -31.42 15.51
N GLU A 657 -7.30 -31.63 15.53
CA GLU A 657 -6.67 -32.89 15.90
C GLU A 657 -7.00 -33.31 17.35
N ILE A 658 -6.97 -32.36 18.29
CA ILE A 658 -7.34 -32.62 19.69
C ILE A 658 -8.80 -33.08 19.78
N ILE A 659 -9.74 -32.35 19.20
CA ILE A 659 -11.16 -32.67 19.28
C ILE A 659 -11.47 -34.01 18.57
N GLU A 660 -10.89 -34.27 17.43
CA GLU A 660 -11.03 -35.53 16.71
C GLU A 660 -10.46 -36.72 17.49
N SER A 661 -9.40 -36.50 18.31
CA SER A 661 -8.83 -37.53 19.17
C SER A 661 -9.82 -38.02 20.24
N PHE A 662 -10.83 -37.21 20.59
CA PHE A 662 -11.92 -37.61 21.49
C PHE A 662 -13.08 -38.30 20.74
N GLY A 663 -12.96 -38.52 19.43
CA GLY A 663 -14.01 -39.11 18.60
C GLY A 663 -15.14 -38.15 18.26
N LEU A 664 -14.90 -36.86 18.39
CA LEU A 664 -15.85 -35.78 18.06
C LEU A 664 -15.48 -35.14 16.72
N ARG A 665 -16.48 -34.70 15.95
CA ARG A 665 -16.27 -33.96 14.71
C ARG A 665 -16.41 -32.45 14.98
N PRO A 666 -15.36 -31.65 14.88
CA PRO A 666 -15.47 -30.19 15.05
C PRO A 666 -15.95 -29.50 13.77
N ILE A 667 -16.89 -28.57 13.92
CA ILE A 667 -17.23 -27.57 12.90
C ILE A 667 -16.65 -26.23 13.39
N ILE A 668 -15.49 -25.85 12.82
CA ILE A 668 -14.74 -24.68 13.27
C ILE A 668 -15.14 -23.46 12.42
N LEU A 669 -15.68 -22.41 13.01
CA LEU A 669 -16.08 -21.19 12.30
C LEU A 669 -15.50 -19.92 12.93
N PRO A 670 -14.82 -19.10 12.12
CA PRO A 670 -14.23 -19.43 10.80
C PRO A 670 -12.99 -20.31 10.96
N ASP A 671 -12.62 -21.08 9.95
CA ASP A 671 -11.43 -21.93 9.96
C ASP A 671 -10.29 -21.33 9.12
N LEU A 672 -9.32 -20.72 9.78
CA LEU A 672 -8.17 -20.09 9.14
C LEU A 672 -6.98 -21.05 8.87
N SER A 673 -7.12 -22.33 9.11
CA SER A 673 -6.04 -23.33 8.94
C SER A 673 -5.39 -23.29 7.55
N ALA A 674 -6.20 -23.00 6.51
CA ALA A 674 -5.72 -22.91 5.13
C ALA A 674 -4.79 -21.71 4.83
N LEU A 675 -4.59 -20.80 5.78
CA LEU A 675 -3.65 -19.67 5.66
C LEU A 675 -2.25 -19.99 6.23
N ASP A 676 -1.85 -21.22 6.16
CA ASP A 676 -0.60 -21.75 6.71
C ASP A 676 0.67 -21.46 5.89
N GLY A 677 0.52 -20.77 4.77
CA GLY A 677 1.64 -20.50 3.86
C GLY A 677 1.91 -21.58 2.83
N SER A 678 1.21 -22.72 2.87
CA SER A 678 1.45 -23.86 1.96
C SER A 678 0.73 -23.74 0.62
N ARG A 679 -0.23 -22.83 0.49
CA ARG A 679 -1.10 -22.71 -0.67
C ARG A 679 -0.34 -22.45 -1.97
N GLN A 680 -0.67 -23.25 -3.00
CA GLN A 680 -0.18 -23.04 -4.37
C GLN A 680 -1.28 -22.43 -5.25
N GLY A 681 -0.88 -21.59 -6.21
CA GLY A 681 -1.78 -20.95 -7.15
C GLY A 681 -2.46 -19.67 -6.64
N PHE A 682 -3.34 -19.13 -7.48
CA PHE A 682 -4.11 -17.92 -7.21
C PHE A 682 -5.61 -18.18 -7.38
N SER A 683 -6.40 -17.81 -6.38
CA SER A 683 -7.87 -17.75 -6.46
C SER A 683 -8.34 -16.34 -6.11
N ALA A 684 -9.43 -15.92 -6.75
CA ALA A 684 -10.13 -14.69 -6.38
C ALA A 684 -10.96 -14.88 -5.10
N LEU A 685 -11.30 -16.13 -4.75
CA LEU A 685 -12.09 -16.51 -3.60
C LEU A 685 -11.20 -17.11 -2.50
N ALA A 686 -11.69 -17.12 -1.27
CA ALA A 686 -11.06 -17.81 -0.16
C ALA A 686 -10.97 -19.33 -0.48
N VAL A 687 -9.80 -19.91 -0.20
CA VAL A 687 -9.53 -21.33 -0.47
C VAL A 687 -9.34 -22.03 0.85
N GLY A 688 -10.17 -23.04 1.10
CA GLY A 688 -10.25 -23.68 2.41
C GLY A 688 -11.20 -22.93 3.35
N GLY A 689 -11.21 -23.29 4.60
CA GLY A 689 -12.17 -22.78 5.57
C GLY A 689 -13.43 -23.65 5.66
N THR A 690 -14.41 -23.17 6.43
CA THR A 690 -15.68 -23.86 6.67
C THR A 690 -16.66 -23.60 5.54
N PHE A 691 -17.16 -24.63 4.89
CA PHE A 691 -18.11 -24.50 3.77
C PHE A 691 -19.55 -24.30 4.24
N ILE A 692 -20.41 -23.78 3.37
CA ILE A 692 -21.81 -23.45 3.69
C ILE A 692 -22.55 -24.64 4.30
N HIS A 693 -22.41 -25.84 3.74
CA HIS A 693 -23.12 -27.04 4.24
C HIS A 693 -22.70 -27.37 5.69
N GLU A 694 -21.42 -27.18 6.04
CA GLU A 694 -20.92 -27.36 7.42
C GLU A 694 -21.49 -26.29 8.35
N ILE A 695 -21.56 -25.00 7.89
CA ILE A 695 -22.18 -23.93 8.67
C ILE A 695 -23.66 -24.22 8.91
N GLN A 696 -24.36 -24.78 7.94
CA GLN A 696 -25.77 -25.21 8.11
C GLN A 696 -25.91 -26.37 9.10
N GLU A 697 -24.97 -27.31 9.11
CA GLU A 697 -24.91 -28.42 10.06
C GLU A 697 -24.71 -27.95 11.52
N MET A 698 -24.17 -26.74 11.75
CA MET A 698 -23.96 -26.20 13.09
C MET A 698 -25.26 -26.14 13.93
N ALA A 699 -26.42 -26.04 13.30
CA ALA A 699 -27.73 -26.07 13.97
C ALA A 699 -28.08 -27.42 14.62
N ALA A 700 -27.46 -28.51 14.17
CA ALA A 700 -27.65 -29.87 14.68
C ALA A 700 -26.58 -30.34 15.66
N SER A 701 -25.64 -29.48 16.03
CA SER A 701 -24.54 -29.80 16.91
C SER A 701 -24.99 -30.02 18.35
N ASP A 702 -24.23 -30.83 19.09
CA ASP A 702 -24.55 -31.16 20.49
C ASP A 702 -24.11 -30.07 21.49
N PHE A 703 -23.06 -29.33 21.16
CA PHE A 703 -22.47 -28.31 22.01
C PHE A 703 -21.67 -27.28 21.22
N SER A 704 -21.51 -26.07 21.78
CA SER A 704 -20.67 -25.02 21.20
C SER A 704 -19.54 -24.61 22.15
N ILE A 705 -18.32 -24.56 21.63
CA ILE A 705 -17.14 -24.00 22.29
C ILE A 705 -16.85 -22.65 21.67
N ALA A 706 -16.81 -21.59 22.47
CA ALA A 706 -16.39 -20.25 22.04
C ALA A 706 -15.00 -19.94 22.63
N ILE A 707 -14.03 -19.67 21.77
CA ILE A 707 -12.64 -19.33 22.14
C ILE A 707 -12.42 -17.85 21.88
N GLY A 708 -12.26 -17.09 22.97
CA GLY A 708 -12.28 -15.62 23.01
C GLY A 708 -13.67 -15.09 23.36
N THR A 709 -13.72 -14.14 24.28
CA THR A 709 -14.98 -13.52 24.76
C THR A 709 -15.77 -12.82 23.66
N SER A 710 -15.11 -12.37 22.60
CA SER A 710 -15.73 -11.80 21.40
C SER A 710 -16.62 -12.76 20.62
N MET A 711 -16.49 -14.06 20.82
CA MET A 711 -17.30 -15.10 20.17
C MET A 711 -18.56 -15.47 20.94
N GLU A 712 -18.74 -14.94 22.17
CA GLU A 712 -19.94 -15.24 22.96
C GLU A 712 -21.26 -14.84 22.26
N PRO A 713 -21.37 -13.66 21.61
CA PRO A 713 -22.61 -13.32 20.89
C PRO A 713 -22.99 -14.33 19.82
N ALA A 714 -22.00 -14.82 19.06
CA ALA A 714 -22.20 -15.86 18.05
C ALA A 714 -22.69 -17.19 18.67
N ALA A 715 -22.12 -17.60 19.82
CA ALA A 715 -22.60 -18.77 20.54
C ALA A 715 -24.01 -18.61 21.09
N LYS A 716 -24.37 -17.41 21.54
CA LYS A 716 -25.75 -17.10 21.97
C LYS A 716 -26.78 -17.25 20.86
N ILE A 717 -26.47 -16.87 19.63
CA ILE A 717 -27.35 -17.08 18.46
C ILE A 717 -27.69 -18.56 18.33
N LEU A 718 -26.70 -19.45 18.43
CA LEU A 718 -26.91 -20.90 18.33
C LEU A 718 -27.75 -21.43 19.52
N LYS A 719 -27.51 -20.92 20.73
CA LYS A 719 -28.31 -21.29 21.90
C LYS A 719 -29.75 -20.82 21.80
N GLU A 720 -29.99 -19.55 21.49
CA GLU A 720 -31.32 -18.95 21.47
C GLU A 720 -32.20 -19.55 20.37
N ARG A 721 -31.62 -19.89 19.21
CA ARG A 721 -32.37 -20.39 18.06
C ARG A 721 -32.52 -21.90 18.03
N PHE A 722 -31.50 -22.61 18.45
CA PHE A 722 -31.43 -24.08 18.30
C PHE A 722 -31.29 -24.82 19.63
N GLY A 723 -31.16 -24.10 20.76
CA GLY A 723 -31.04 -24.69 22.10
C GLY A 723 -29.69 -25.38 22.35
N ILE A 724 -28.64 -25.01 21.60
CA ILE A 724 -27.31 -25.60 21.74
C ILE A 724 -26.59 -24.91 22.88
N GLU A 725 -26.26 -25.66 23.94
CA GLU A 725 -25.51 -25.11 25.07
C GLU A 725 -24.08 -24.75 24.65
N TYR A 726 -23.50 -23.76 25.32
CA TYR A 726 -22.16 -23.29 25.01
C TYR A 726 -21.32 -22.99 26.23
N ARG A 727 -19.99 -22.98 26.04
CA ARG A 727 -19.03 -22.48 27.03
C ARG A 727 -18.04 -21.54 26.36
N VAL A 728 -17.68 -20.48 27.05
CA VAL A 728 -16.69 -19.49 26.60
C VAL A 728 -15.39 -19.72 27.34
N PHE A 729 -14.28 -19.71 26.58
CA PHE A 729 -12.91 -19.76 27.10
C PHE A 729 -12.17 -18.51 26.64
N ASP A 730 -11.47 -17.83 27.55
CA ASP A 730 -10.69 -16.63 27.19
C ASP A 730 -9.50 -16.97 26.31
N SER A 731 -8.88 -18.11 26.53
CA SER A 731 -7.69 -18.60 25.82
C SER A 731 -7.65 -20.13 25.89
N ILE A 732 -6.87 -20.72 24.97
CA ILE A 732 -6.48 -22.14 25.00
C ILE A 732 -4.98 -22.31 25.16
N THR A 733 -4.26 -21.23 25.52
CA THR A 733 -2.80 -21.26 25.69
C THR A 733 -2.39 -21.49 27.14
N GLY A 734 -1.64 -22.58 27.37
CA GLY A 734 -1.14 -22.95 28.66
C GLY A 734 -1.93 -24.08 29.32
N LEU A 735 -1.24 -24.88 30.19
CA LEU A 735 -1.79 -26.08 30.84
C LEU A 735 -3.12 -25.83 31.55
N LYS A 736 -3.28 -24.68 32.19
CA LYS A 736 -4.46 -24.36 32.99
C LYS A 736 -5.74 -24.13 32.12
N ASP A 737 -5.55 -23.66 30.91
CA ASP A 737 -6.66 -23.36 29.97
C ASP A 737 -6.91 -24.54 29.02
N THR A 738 -5.95 -25.46 28.91
CA THR A 738 -6.05 -26.67 28.06
C THR A 738 -6.67 -27.85 28.81
N ASP A 739 -6.44 -27.96 30.14
CA ASP A 739 -7.06 -28.97 31.02
C ASP A 739 -8.55 -28.65 31.27
#